data_7eecfaf54504aa80eb4992822b489f5e
#
_entry.id   7eecfaf54504aa80eb4992822b489f5e
#
_cell.length_a   1.000
_cell.length_b   1.000
_cell.length_c   1.000
_cell.angle_alpha   90.00
_cell.angle_beta   90.00
_cell.angle_gamma   90.00
#
_symmetry.space_group_name_H-M   'P 1'
#
loop_
_entity.id
_entity.type
_entity.pdbx_description
1 polymer ?
#
loop_
_entity_poly.entity_id
_entity_poly.type
_entity_poly.pdbx_seq_one_letter_code
_entity_poly.pdbx_strand_id
1 'polypeptide(L)'
;MAHVYLAQFGKFGSEGAHLGAGALGQKGEALCEMAKLGLAVPPGFVLTVEACKLIAANKANAEIKTEIDLALGRMAEETRCSLGDYKNLLLLAVRPSMPLALPGTLEAVLNLGLNDETVEGLAKYSGDPSFAHACYRRFIQNYAHVVMGDDPAAFEDLLSLFIEERGYVSATEIKSSDGRELTARFKSQLEAHVNQVFPQDVHEQLWNTIVALVRGWNGPRAKTHRKIHGVEADAGFAIVVQAMVFGNQPELSGAGHAASRHPQSGERAIQGEYLVDAQGPDLVARLRQSLPLRNGDVSLEITIPAAFQDLRNGLFRLEQHLRDAIEVDFTIAQGQLWFLDAKPARRTTAAAIKIVADMVRQGLMSEGEALLRIDPLSLDQLLHSTLAADTKREVIAAGLPASPGAASGMIIFDAEEARVLVAQGFHVILVRPETSPEDIKGVHVADGVLTTRGGMTSHAAVIARGMGKPCVAGASSLKIDVAEGTVKGPGLTLKKGDIITIDGSLGQVLKGEVAAVKPSLSGDFAKFLSWADKARRMKVRANAETPHDARIARDFGAEGIGLSRTEHMFFEGDRIIAMREMILADGERDRRAALAKILPVLRADFEALFSIMAGLPVCIRLLDPPLHEFLPSVGDDVVGIAKDLKIDPAALRRRVAELREQNPMLGHRGVRLLLSYPEITDMQARAIFEAAANVAKLSGTAPIAEIMVPLVSARAELDAVRKRIDAVAAEVRGETGQDITYLVGTMIELPRAALKAQDIAKAADFFSFGTNDLTQTTYGISRDDSARFIGEYTARGIFPHDPFIKLDVDGVGELINFAVDRGRLGRADLHLGICGEHGGDPDSIAFCEQIGLDYVSCSPFRVPIARLAAAQATLKNVIKSKQ
;
A
#
# COMPACT_ATOMS: atom_id res chain seq x y z
N MET A 1 38.85 8.13 7.55
CA MET A 1 38.54 6.74 7.89
C MET A 1 39.25 5.87 6.87
N ALA A 2 39.89 4.78 7.25
CA ALA A 2 40.47 3.85 6.30
C ALA A 2 39.31 3.28 5.42
N HIS A 3 39.53 3.20 4.11
CA HIS A 3 38.54 2.62 3.19
C HIS A 3 38.47 1.11 3.48
N VAL A 4 37.29 0.62 3.81
CA VAL A 4 37.03 -0.80 4.02
C VAL A 4 36.45 -1.37 2.71
N TYR A 5 37.29 -2.05 1.93
CA TYR A 5 36.87 -2.64 0.65
C TYR A 5 36.21 -3.99 0.83
N LEU A 6 36.58 -4.75 1.86
CA LEU A 6 36.06 -6.07 2.15
C LEU A 6 35.64 -6.20 3.61
N ALA A 7 34.65 -7.06 3.87
CA ALA A 7 34.25 -7.50 5.20
C ALA A 7 34.12 -9.02 5.22
N GLN A 8 34.92 -9.70 6.05
CA GLN A 8 34.92 -11.15 6.17
C GLN A 8 33.90 -11.66 7.17
N PHE A 9 33.41 -12.87 6.93
CA PHE A 9 32.53 -13.62 7.84
C PHE A 9 32.81 -15.13 7.74
N GLY A 10 32.58 -15.85 8.85
CA GLY A 10 32.74 -17.28 8.91
C GLY A 10 32.73 -17.80 10.34
N LYS A 11 33.36 -18.94 10.60
CA LYS A 11 33.38 -19.64 11.89
C LYS A 11 33.95 -18.78 13.03
N PHE A 12 34.87 -17.88 12.72
CA PHE A 12 35.51 -17.01 13.71
C PHE A 12 34.79 -15.67 13.92
N GLY A 13 33.58 -15.53 13.39
CA GLY A 13 32.74 -14.34 13.53
C GLY A 13 32.72 -13.47 12.27
N SER A 14 32.55 -12.16 12.44
CA SER A 14 32.43 -11.21 11.34
C SER A 14 33.15 -9.90 11.62
N GLU A 15 33.94 -9.44 10.64
CA GLU A 15 34.54 -8.10 10.66
C GLU A 15 33.57 -7.00 10.25
N GLY A 16 32.53 -7.34 9.49
CA GLY A 16 31.62 -6.39 8.86
C GLY A 16 30.31 -6.09 9.61
N ALA A 17 30.02 -6.75 10.73
CA ALA A 17 28.74 -6.64 11.42
C ALA A 17 28.38 -5.22 11.92
N HIS A 18 29.34 -4.29 11.95
CA HIS A 18 29.13 -2.89 12.32
C HIS A 18 28.86 -1.94 11.14
N LEU A 19 29.03 -2.42 9.91
CA LEU A 19 28.97 -1.57 8.70
C LEU A 19 27.52 -1.37 8.17
N GLY A 20 26.61 -2.29 8.47
CA GLY A 20 25.21 -2.22 8.08
C GLY A 20 24.93 -2.42 6.59
N ALA A 21 23.62 -2.49 6.24
CA ALA A 21 23.15 -2.75 4.88
C ALA A 21 23.59 -1.69 3.86
N GLY A 22 23.81 -0.45 4.28
CA GLY A 22 24.29 0.62 3.41
C GLY A 22 25.66 0.36 2.78
N ALA A 23 26.53 -0.40 3.49
CA ALA A 23 27.85 -0.77 3.00
C ALA A 23 27.93 -2.20 2.44
N LEU A 24 27.14 -3.12 2.99
CA LEU A 24 27.22 -4.55 2.69
C LEU A 24 26.07 -5.09 1.83
N GLY A 25 25.02 -4.27 1.61
CA GLY A 25 23.75 -4.76 1.11
C GLY A 25 23.05 -5.68 2.12
N GLN A 26 21.77 -5.99 1.90
CA GLN A 26 20.98 -6.79 2.84
C GLN A 26 21.53 -8.19 3.08
N LYS A 27 21.96 -8.87 2.01
CA LYS A 27 22.49 -10.24 2.11
C LYS A 27 23.83 -10.29 2.83
N GLY A 28 24.73 -9.36 2.51
CA GLY A 28 26.05 -9.26 3.16
C GLY A 28 25.91 -8.96 4.65
N GLU A 29 25.03 -8.01 5.01
CA GLU A 29 24.70 -7.72 6.41
C GLU A 29 24.16 -8.95 7.14
N ALA A 30 23.18 -9.65 6.55
CA ALA A 30 22.58 -10.84 7.14
C ALA A 30 23.61 -11.95 7.42
N LEU A 31 24.53 -12.20 6.46
CA LEU A 31 25.60 -13.19 6.64
C LEU A 31 26.58 -12.80 7.76
N CYS A 32 26.94 -11.52 7.82
CA CYS A 32 27.81 -11.01 8.87
C CYS A 32 27.15 -11.13 10.25
N GLU A 33 25.87 -10.79 10.37
CA GLU A 33 25.13 -10.91 11.63
C GLU A 33 24.91 -12.37 12.04
N MET A 34 24.59 -13.27 11.10
CA MET A 34 24.48 -14.70 11.36
C MET A 34 25.80 -15.29 11.86
N ALA A 35 26.92 -14.94 11.21
CA ALA A 35 28.26 -15.38 11.65
C ALA A 35 28.60 -14.86 13.05
N LYS A 36 28.31 -13.59 13.35
CA LYS A 36 28.48 -13.00 14.69
C LYS A 36 27.64 -13.70 15.76
N LEU A 37 26.46 -14.14 15.40
CA LEU A 37 25.61 -14.96 16.28
C LEU A 37 26.12 -16.40 16.42
N GLY A 38 27.19 -16.80 15.72
CA GLY A 38 27.74 -18.15 15.75
C GLY A 38 26.80 -19.19 15.12
N LEU A 39 26.00 -18.79 14.13
CA LEU A 39 25.28 -19.73 13.29
C LEU A 39 26.22 -20.32 12.25
N ALA A 40 25.92 -21.54 11.78
CA ALA A 40 26.69 -22.18 10.74
C ALA A 40 26.46 -21.47 9.39
N VAL A 41 27.39 -20.59 9.04
CA VAL A 41 27.42 -19.84 7.79
C VAL A 41 28.67 -20.27 7.01
N PRO A 42 28.58 -20.66 5.73
CA PRO A 42 29.79 -20.93 4.95
C PRO A 42 30.70 -19.69 4.93
N PRO A 43 32.00 -19.84 5.14
CA PRO A 43 32.92 -18.69 5.20
C PRO A 43 32.95 -17.93 3.89
N GLY A 44 33.21 -16.63 3.98
CA GLY A 44 33.22 -15.75 2.83
C GLY A 44 33.59 -14.32 3.15
N PHE A 45 33.46 -13.46 2.17
CA PHE A 45 33.62 -12.02 2.33
C PHE A 45 32.62 -11.24 1.48
N VAL A 46 32.39 -10.00 1.86
CA VAL A 46 31.56 -9.05 1.14
C VAL A 46 32.45 -7.97 0.55
N LEU A 47 32.43 -7.80 -0.77
CA LEU A 47 32.93 -6.58 -1.43
C LEU A 47 31.93 -5.47 -1.15
N THR A 48 32.36 -4.42 -0.47
CA THR A 48 31.49 -3.31 -0.05
C THR A 48 30.96 -2.51 -1.23
N VAL A 49 29.90 -1.75 -0.98
CA VAL A 49 29.34 -0.80 -1.96
C VAL A 49 30.42 0.16 -2.48
N GLU A 50 31.36 0.58 -1.63
CA GLU A 50 32.47 1.45 -2.04
C GLU A 50 33.42 0.74 -2.99
N ALA A 51 33.83 -0.49 -2.68
CA ALA A 51 34.65 -1.31 -3.57
C ALA A 51 34.00 -1.48 -4.95
N CYS A 52 32.70 -1.79 -4.99
CA CYS A 52 31.96 -1.93 -6.23
C CYS A 52 31.88 -0.61 -7.03
N LYS A 53 31.73 0.53 -6.36
CA LYS A 53 31.78 1.86 -7.02
C LYS A 53 33.16 2.17 -7.61
N LEU A 54 34.23 1.80 -6.92
CA LEU A 54 35.60 1.98 -7.42
C LEU A 54 35.87 1.07 -8.62
N ILE A 55 35.42 -0.18 -8.59
CA ILE A 55 35.50 -1.10 -9.73
C ILE A 55 34.73 -0.55 -10.93
N ALA A 56 33.52 -0.03 -10.72
CA ALA A 56 32.74 0.60 -11.79
C ALA A 56 33.45 1.79 -12.43
N ALA A 57 34.20 2.56 -11.64
CA ALA A 57 34.99 3.70 -12.07
C ALA A 57 36.36 3.32 -12.62
N ASN A 58 36.71 2.04 -12.64
CA ASN A 58 38.02 1.50 -13.00
C ASN A 58 39.18 2.08 -12.16
N LYS A 59 38.94 2.29 -10.85
CA LYS A 59 39.86 2.83 -9.86
C LYS A 59 40.16 1.78 -8.79
N ALA A 60 41.40 1.83 -8.23
CA ALA A 60 41.87 0.95 -7.15
C ALA A 60 41.76 -0.57 -7.43
N ASN A 61 41.65 -1.01 -8.67
CA ASN A 61 41.48 -2.43 -9.02
C ASN A 61 42.59 -3.33 -8.52
N ALA A 62 43.83 -2.85 -8.51
CA ALA A 62 45.00 -3.63 -8.02
C ALA A 62 44.94 -3.84 -6.50
N GLU A 63 44.57 -2.79 -5.74
CA GLU A 63 44.43 -2.87 -4.29
C GLU A 63 43.30 -3.81 -3.89
N ILE A 64 42.16 -3.68 -4.56
CA ILE A 64 40.97 -4.55 -4.32
C ILE A 64 41.31 -6.01 -4.63
N LYS A 65 42.02 -6.29 -5.74
CA LYS A 65 42.48 -7.65 -6.07
C LYS A 65 43.39 -8.22 -4.97
N THR A 66 44.33 -7.43 -4.47
CA THR A 66 45.19 -7.85 -3.37
C THR A 66 44.40 -8.20 -2.11
N GLU A 67 43.37 -7.39 -1.76
CA GLU A 67 42.51 -7.71 -0.62
C GLU A 67 41.65 -8.96 -0.86
N ILE A 68 41.18 -9.19 -2.08
CA ILE A 68 40.49 -10.43 -2.46
C ILE A 68 41.40 -11.64 -2.25
N ASP A 69 42.65 -11.58 -2.70
CA ASP A 69 43.63 -12.69 -2.56
C ASP A 69 43.92 -12.99 -1.08
N LEU A 70 44.03 -11.94 -0.26
CA LEU A 70 44.17 -12.10 1.20
C LEU A 70 42.93 -12.74 1.84
N ALA A 71 41.73 -12.32 1.40
CA ALA A 71 40.47 -12.88 1.91
C ALA A 71 40.31 -14.36 1.50
N LEU A 72 40.68 -14.72 0.27
CA LEU A 72 40.70 -16.11 -0.19
C LEU A 72 41.68 -16.95 0.60
N GLY A 73 42.87 -16.40 0.95
CA GLY A 73 43.86 -17.06 1.83
C GLY A 73 43.27 -17.40 3.21
N ARG A 74 42.55 -16.47 3.84
CA ARG A 74 41.89 -16.72 5.13
C ARG A 74 40.75 -17.74 5.01
N MET A 75 39.97 -17.69 3.90
CA MET A 75 38.99 -18.74 3.64
C MET A 75 39.63 -20.11 3.48
N ALA A 76 40.81 -20.19 2.85
CA ALA A 76 41.56 -21.43 2.70
C ALA A 76 42.02 -21.98 4.05
N GLU A 77 42.46 -21.11 4.97
CA GLU A 77 42.84 -21.51 6.33
C GLU A 77 41.65 -22.07 7.11
N GLU A 78 40.48 -21.44 6.99
CA GLU A 78 39.26 -21.86 7.68
C GLU A 78 38.67 -23.16 7.13
N THR A 79 38.62 -23.31 5.79
CA THR A 79 38.01 -24.47 5.11
C THR A 79 39.01 -25.61 4.91
N ARG A 80 40.30 -25.34 4.98
CA ARG A 80 41.40 -26.22 4.53
C ARG A 80 41.33 -26.58 3.05
N CYS A 81 40.65 -25.75 2.26
CA CYS A 81 40.49 -25.88 0.81
C CYS A 81 40.91 -24.58 0.14
N SER A 82 41.52 -24.63 -1.04
CA SER A 82 42.00 -23.48 -1.78
C SER A 82 41.36 -23.37 -3.15
N LEU A 83 41.13 -22.14 -3.62
CA LEU A 83 40.61 -21.91 -4.97
C LEU A 83 41.62 -22.41 -6.01
N GLY A 84 41.17 -23.29 -6.90
CA GLY A 84 42.03 -23.89 -7.93
C GLY A 84 42.86 -25.09 -7.47
N ASP A 85 42.85 -25.46 -6.20
CA ASP A 85 43.55 -26.66 -5.72
C ASP A 85 42.79 -27.94 -6.09
N TYR A 86 43.36 -28.76 -6.92
CA TYR A 86 42.81 -30.03 -7.36
C TYR A 86 42.54 -31.05 -6.21
N LYS A 87 43.28 -30.97 -5.13
CA LYS A 87 43.19 -31.96 -4.01
C LYS A 87 42.22 -31.48 -2.91
N ASN A 88 42.29 -30.19 -2.61
CA ASN A 88 41.49 -29.56 -1.57
C ASN A 88 40.73 -28.38 -2.18
N LEU A 89 39.77 -28.72 -2.98
CA LEU A 89 39.07 -27.75 -3.85
C LEU A 89 38.13 -26.86 -3.06
N LEU A 90 38.37 -25.53 -3.15
CA LEU A 90 37.39 -24.51 -2.74
C LEU A 90 36.63 -24.03 -3.96
N LEU A 91 35.32 -24.18 -3.95
CA LEU A 91 34.45 -23.55 -4.94
C LEU A 91 33.71 -22.39 -4.31
N LEU A 92 33.32 -21.41 -5.13
CA LEU A 92 32.74 -20.16 -4.68
C LEU A 92 31.32 -19.96 -5.27
N ALA A 93 30.47 -19.32 -4.47
CA ALA A 93 29.24 -18.68 -4.89
C ALA A 93 29.45 -17.17 -4.87
N VAL A 94 29.24 -16.50 -6.00
CA VAL A 94 29.33 -15.05 -6.12
C VAL A 94 27.91 -14.49 -6.28
N ARG A 95 27.47 -13.71 -5.31
CA ARG A 95 26.05 -13.34 -5.15
C ARG A 95 25.90 -11.81 -5.03
N PRO A 96 25.00 -11.17 -5.81
CA PRO A 96 24.72 -9.75 -5.62
C PRO A 96 24.02 -9.51 -4.27
N SER A 97 24.44 -8.45 -3.57
CA SER A 97 23.89 -8.00 -2.30
C SER A 97 23.41 -6.56 -2.45
N MET A 98 22.12 -6.39 -2.68
CA MET A 98 21.48 -5.10 -2.95
C MET A 98 20.95 -4.48 -1.65
N PRO A 99 20.75 -3.14 -1.59
CA PRO A 99 20.19 -2.47 -0.41
C PRO A 99 18.71 -2.82 -0.20
N LEU A 100 18.01 -3.22 -1.25
CA LEU A 100 16.64 -3.73 -1.22
C LEU A 100 16.59 -5.01 -2.07
N ALA A 101 15.77 -5.98 -1.67
CA ALA A 101 15.57 -7.21 -2.45
C ALA A 101 14.86 -6.89 -3.77
N LEU A 102 15.59 -7.00 -4.88
CA LEU A 102 15.12 -6.79 -6.26
C LEU A 102 15.25 -8.10 -7.06
N PRO A 103 14.31 -9.05 -6.93
CA PRO A 103 14.39 -10.33 -7.61
C PRO A 103 14.49 -10.17 -9.14
N GLY A 104 15.32 -11.00 -9.78
CA GLY A 104 15.47 -11.01 -11.23
C GLY A 104 16.28 -9.84 -11.81
N THR A 105 16.88 -8.98 -10.99
CA THR A 105 17.72 -7.88 -11.48
C THR A 105 19.12 -8.35 -11.86
N LEU A 106 19.77 -9.13 -10.98
CA LEU A 106 21.07 -9.74 -11.18
C LEU A 106 21.03 -11.18 -10.68
N GLU A 107 21.72 -12.07 -11.36
CA GLU A 107 21.84 -13.47 -10.98
C GLU A 107 23.15 -13.78 -10.26
N ALA A 108 23.14 -14.81 -9.44
CA ALA A 108 24.33 -15.32 -8.76
C ALA A 108 25.11 -16.26 -9.69
N VAL A 109 26.43 -16.29 -9.54
CA VAL A 109 27.30 -17.29 -10.20
C VAL A 109 27.71 -18.32 -9.15
N LEU A 110 27.36 -19.59 -9.40
CA LEU A 110 27.60 -20.71 -8.51
C LEU A 110 28.64 -21.67 -9.11
N ASN A 111 29.29 -22.44 -8.24
CA ASN A 111 30.32 -23.42 -8.60
C ASN A 111 31.55 -22.77 -9.28
N LEU A 112 31.81 -21.50 -9.02
CA LEU A 112 32.98 -20.80 -9.55
C LEU A 112 34.26 -21.43 -9.01
N GLY A 113 35.25 -21.62 -9.86
CA GLY A 113 36.48 -22.34 -9.58
C GLY A 113 36.57 -23.71 -10.24
N LEU A 114 35.48 -24.14 -10.92
CA LEU A 114 35.56 -25.33 -11.79
C LEU A 114 36.21 -25.01 -13.13
N ASN A 115 37.11 -25.88 -13.52
CA ASN A 115 37.78 -25.94 -14.82
C ASN A 115 38.04 -27.40 -15.20
N ASP A 116 38.74 -27.67 -16.29
CA ASP A 116 38.98 -29.02 -16.77
C ASP A 116 39.82 -29.90 -15.83
N GLU A 117 40.61 -29.29 -14.96
CA GLU A 117 41.40 -29.97 -13.95
C GLU A 117 40.65 -30.13 -12.63
N THR A 118 40.03 -29.06 -12.14
CA THR A 118 39.38 -29.05 -10.82
C THR A 118 38.07 -29.86 -10.79
N VAL A 119 37.41 -30.09 -11.92
CA VAL A 119 36.25 -31.00 -12.01
C VAL A 119 36.62 -32.42 -11.67
N GLU A 120 37.81 -32.88 -12.04
CA GLU A 120 38.29 -34.20 -11.70
C GLU A 120 38.66 -34.30 -10.19
N GLY A 121 39.11 -33.18 -9.60
CA GLY A 121 39.27 -33.05 -8.15
C GLY A 121 37.96 -33.18 -7.40
N LEU A 122 36.90 -32.48 -7.88
CA LEU A 122 35.54 -32.59 -7.31
C LEU A 122 34.99 -34.00 -7.44
N ALA A 123 35.23 -34.67 -8.58
CA ALA A 123 34.80 -36.06 -8.80
C ALA A 123 35.43 -37.03 -7.79
N LYS A 124 36.73 -36.86 -7.46
CA LYS A 124 37.42 -37.65 -6.43
C LYS A 124 36.90 -37.35 -5.03
N TYR A 125 36.70 -36.05 -4.70
CA TYR A 125 36.26 -35.62 -3.41
C TYR A 125 34.86 -36.13 -3.10
N SER A 126 33.93 -36.01 -4.04
CA SER A 126 32.55 -36.46 -3.87
C SER A 126 32.33 -37.97 -4.00
N GLY A 127 33.30 -38.67 -4.61
CA GLY A 127 33.11 -40.05 -5.03
C GLY A 127 32.07 -40.26 -6.16
N ASP A 128 31.52 -39.16 -6.70
CA ASP A 128 30.53 -39.15 -7.77
C ASP A 128 30.98 -38.27 -8.95
N PRO A 129 31.58 -38.85 -9.98
CA PRO A 129 31.94 -38.09 -11.18
C PRO A 129 30.77 -37.51 -11.97
N SER A 130 29.56 -38.10 -11.86
CA SER A 130 28.36 -37.57 -12.53
C SER A 130 27.91 -36.25 -11.90
N PHE A 131 27.92 -36.19 -10.56
CA PHE A 131 27.72 -34.97 -9.81
C PHE A 131 28.73 -33.87 -10.19
N ALA A 132 30.02 -34.19 -10.27
CA ALA A 132 31.05 -33.21 -10.59
C ALA A 132 30.85 -32.58 -11.96
N HIS A 133 30.60 -33.40 -13.01
CA HIS A 133 30.33 -32.91 -14.35
C HIS A 133 29.00 -32.14 -14.44
N ALA A 134 27.97 -32.52 -13.69
CA ALA A 134 26.74 -31.77 -13.60
C ALA A 134 26.95 -30.37 -13.00
N CYS A 135 27.76 -30.23 -11.94
CA CYS A 135 28.14 -28.92 -11.38
C CYS A 135 28.94 -28.08 -12.39
N TYR A 136 29.88 -28.71 -13.12
CA TYR A 136 30.68 -27.99 -14.12
C TYR A 136 29.83 -27.50 -15.29
N ARG A 137 28.95 -28.34 -15.83
CA ARG A 137 28.01 -27.94 -16.87
C ARG A 137 27.15 -26.75 -16.44
N ARG A 138 26.55 -26.81 -15.24
CA ARG A 138 25.75 -25.70 -14.69
C ARG A 138 26.57 -24.43 -14.53
N PHE A 139 27.84 -24.54 -14.11
CA PHE A 139 28.73 -23.39 -14.01
C PHE A 139 29.02 -22.76 -15.38
N ILE A 140 29.32 -23.56 -16.40
CA ILE A 140 29.57 -23.06 -17.75
C ILE A 140 28.34 -22.28 -18.27
N GLN A 141 27.14 -22.86 -18.15
CA GLN A 141 25.89 -22.20 -18.58
C GLN A 141 25.65 -20.89 -17.81
N ASN A 142 25.77 -20.92 -16.50
CA ASN A 142 25.54 -19.75 -15.68
C ASN A 142 26.61 -18.65 -15.90
N TYR A 143 27.88 -19.02 -16.03
CA TYR A 143 28.96 -18.10 -16.34
C TYR A 143 28.81 -17.50 -17.75
N ALA A 144 28.49 -18.31 -18.74
CA ALA A 144 28.21 -17.85 -20.09
C ALA A 144 27.09 -16.79 -20.10
N HIS A 145 26.00 -17.04 -19.40
CA HIS A 145 24.89 -16.08 -19.31
C HIS A 145 25.27 -14.80 -18.54
N VAL A 146 25.76 -14.92 -17.31
CA VAL A 146 25.96 -13.77 -16.43
C VAL A 146 27.20 -12.95 -16.81
N VAL A 147 28.28 -13.61 -17.20
CA VAL A 147 29.58 -12.96 -17.41
C VAL A 147 29.87 -12.69 -18.89
N MET A 148 29.53 -13.61 -19.76
CA MET A 148 29.85 -13.51 -21.18
C MET A 148 28.67 -13.01 -22.03
N GLY A 149 27.47 -12.96 -21.47
CA GLY A 149 26.27 -12.38 -22.11
C GLY A 149 25.58 -13.29 -23.12
N ASP A 150 25.81 -14.61 -23.05
CA ASP A 150 25.17 -15.58 -23.92
C ASP A 150 23.74 -15.91 -23.48
N ASP A 151 22.92 -16.39 -24.41
CA ASP A 151 21.53 -16.76 -24.13
C ASP A 151 21.46 -18.15 -23.47
N PRO A 152 20.91 -18.25 -22.24
CA PRO A 152 20.79 -19.53 -21.55
C PRO A 152 19.88 -20.54 -22.28
N ALA A 153 18.95 -20.09 -23.12
CA ALA A 153 18.04 -20.95 -23.87
C ALA A 153 18.81 -21.90 -24.81
N ALA A 154 19.88 -21.42 -25.42
CA ALA A 154 20.69 -22.24 -26.32
C ALA A 154 21.37 -23.44 -25.60
N PHE A 155 21.71 -23.28 -24.31
CA PHE A 155 22.26 -24.39 -23.52
C PHE A 155 21.16 -25.35 -23.04
N GLU A 156 19.97 -24.84 -22.78
CA GLU A 156 18.80 -25.68 -22.42
C GLU A 156 18.34 -26.54 -23.61
N ASP A 157 18.34 -25.98 -24.81
CA ASP A 157 18.05 -26.70 -26.04
C ASP A 157 19.09 -27.81 -26.29
N LEU A 158 20.38 -27.49 -26.14
CA LEU A 158 21.45 -28.49 -26.28
C LEU A 158 21.36 -29.60 -25.23
N LEU A 159 21.00 -29.26 -23.98
CA LEU A 159 20.77 -30.24 -22.92
C LEU A 159 19.58 -31.15 -23.25
N SER A 160 18.50 -30.59 -23.73
CA SER A 160 17.27 -31.32 -24.08
C SER A 160 17.52 -32.28 -25.23
N LEU A 161 18.21 -31.82 -26.29
CA LEU A 161 18.61 -32.65 -27.40
C LEU A 161 19.55 -33.79 -26.97
N PHE A 162 20.51 -33.52 -26.10
CA PHE A 162 21.42 -34.51 -25.59
C PHE A 162 20.72 -35.61 -24.77
N ILE A 163 19.74 -35.20 -23.93
CA ILE A 163 18.92 -36.12 -23.13
C ILE A 163 18.15 -37.05 -24.08
N GLU A 164 17.54 -36.49 -25.14
CA GLU A 164 16.80 -37.26 -26.14
C GLU A 164 17.70 -38.20 -26.95
N GLU A 165 18.86 -37.72 -27.41
CA GLU A 165 19.88 -38.51 -28.17
C GLU A 165 20.35 -39.74 -27.39
N ARG A 166 20.47 -39.61 -26.04
CA ARG A 166 21.01 -40.67 -25.17
C ARG A 166 19.91 -41.49 -24.48
N GLY A 167 18.64 -41.12 -24.62
CA GLY A 167 17.51 -41.82 -24.03
C GLY A 167 17.39 -41.69 -22.51
N TYR A 168 17.88 -40.58 -21.92
CA TYR A 168 17.67 -40.24 -20.51
C TYR A 168 16.28 -39.67 -20.30
N VAL A 169 15.72 -39.84 -19.09
CA VAL A 169 14.44 -39.20 -18.70
C VAL A 169 14.68 -37.80 -18.16
N SER A 170 15.83 -37.58 -17.52
CA SER A 170 16.16 -36.28 -16.91
C SER A 170 17.69 -36.03 -16.90
N ALA A 171 18.08 -34.77 -16.69
CA ALA A 171 19.49 -34.37 -16.58
C ALA A 171 20.21 -35.01 -15.37
N THR A 172 19.47 -35.51 -14.38
CA THR A 172 20.03 -36.16 -13.17
C THR A 172 20.51 -37.59 -13.46
N GLU A 173 20.08 -38.20 -14.55
CA GLU A 173 20.45 -39.58 -14.93
C GLU A 173 21.67 -39.64 -15.82
N ILE A 174 22.21 -38.50 -16.25
CA ILE A 174 23.38 -38.42 -17.17
C ILE A 174 24.59 -39.05 -16.47
N LYS A 175 25.14 -40.10 -17.12
CA LYS A 175 26.32 -40.78 -16.64
C LYS A 175 27.58 -39.91 -16.79
N SER A 176 28.60 -40.19 -15.99
CA SER A 176 29.85 -39.43 -15.97
C SER A 176 30.53 -39.29 -17.33
N SER A 177 30.60 -40.37 -18.14
CA SER A 177 31.15 -40.33 -19.50
C SER A 177 30.41 -39.33 -20.39
N ASP A 178 29.09 -39.34 -20.32
CA ASP A 178 28.22 -38.53 -21.14
C ASP A 178 28.17 -37.08 -20.60
N GLY A 179 28.31 -36.90 -19.27
CA GLY A 179 28.47 -35.59 -18.63
C GLY A 179 29.75 -34.85 -19.10
N ARG A 180 30.87 -35.59 -19.29
CA ARG A 180 32.11 -35.04 -19.84
C ARG A 180 31.93 -34.59 -21.29
N GLU A 181 31.28 -35.42 -22.12
CA GLU A 181 30.96 -35.06 -23.49
C GLU A 181 30.06 -33.84 -23.57
N LEU A 182 29.01 -33.81 -22.80
CA LEU A 182 28.06 -32.67 -22.72
C LEU A 182 28.77 -31.37 -22.31
N THR A 183 29.68 -31.44 -21.33
CA THR A 183 30.49 -30.28 -20.92
C THR A 183 31.37 -29.77 -22.07
N ALA A 184 31.98 -30.67 -22.86
CA ALA A 184 32.75 -30.29 -24.05
C ALA A 184 31.85 -29.62 -25.11
N ARG A 185 30.65 -30.17 -25.36
CA ARG A 185 29.67 -29.56 -26.29
C ARG A 185 29.24 -28.16 -25.83
N PHE A 186 29.03 -27.93 -24.52
CA PHE A 186 28.70 -26.62 -23.96
C PHE A 186 29.83 -25.61 -24.20
N LYS A 187 31.08 -25.99 -23.99
CA LYS A 187 32.22 -25.10 -24.26
C LYS A 187 32.33 -24.77 -25.74
N SER A 188 32.15 -25.76 -26.61
CA SER A 188 32.20 -25.54 -28.07
C SER A 188 31.06 -24.61 -28.53
N GLN A 189 29.86 -24.75 -27.97
CA GLN A 189 28.73 -23.88 -28.28
C GLN A 189 28.99 -22.45 -27.83
N LEU A 190 29.52 -22.25 -26.60
CA LEU A 190 29.90 -20.95 -26.10
C LEU A 190 30.93 -20.27 -26.99
N GLU A 191 32.00 -21.00 -27.39
CA GLU A 191 33.03 -20.47 -28.29
C GLU A 191 32.44 -20.07 -29.64
N ALA A 192 31.51 -20.85 -30.18
CA ALA A 192 30.86 -20.55 -31.45
C ALA A 192 29.92 -19.32 -31.38
N HIS A 193 29.21 -19.10 -30.25
CA HIS A 193 28.27 -17.99 -30.10
C HIS A 193 28.94 -16.67 -29.70
N VAL A 194 29.88 -16.72 -28.76
CA VAL A 194 30.46 -15.50 -28.14
C VAL A 194 31.84 -15.20 -28.71
N ASN A 195 32.42 -16.13 -29.53
CA ASN A 195 33.78 -16.04 -30.04
C ASN A 195 34.86 -15.87 -28.96
N GLN A 196 34.64 -16.48 -27.80
CA GLN A 196 35.55 -16.49 -26.66
C GLN A 196 35.58 -17.87 -26.01
N VAL A 197 36.80 -18.31 -25.63
CA VAL A 197 37.01 -19.59 -24.93
C VAL A 197 36.60 -19.45 -23.48
N PHE A 198 35.98 -20.49 -22.88
CA PHE A 198 35.65 -20.53 -21.46
C PHE A 198 36.96 -20.46 -20.63
N PRO A 199 37.10 -19.48 -19.70
CA PRO A 199 38.32 -19.25 -18.96
C PRO A 199 38.64 -20.41 -18.01
N GLN A 200 39.88 -20.89 -18.06
CA GLN A 200 40.41 -21.97 -17.21
C GLN A 200 41.12 -21.45 -15.94
N ASP A 201 41.51 -20.17 -15.90
CA ASP A 201 42.06 -19.54 -14.72
C ASP A 201 40.96 -19.16 -13.74
N VAL A 202 40.99 -19.71 -12.56
CA VAL A 202 39.93 -19.54 -11.55
C VAL A 202 39.92 -18.13 -10.92
N HIS A 203 41.06 -17.44 -10.87
CA HIS A 203 41.13 -16.04 -10.42
C HIS A 203 40.61 -15.09 -11.49
N GLU A 204 40.82 -15.40 -12.76
CA GLU A 204 40.20 -14.68 -13.87
C GLU A 204 38.69 -14.87 -13.87
N GLN A 205 38.18 -16.09 -13.66
CA GLN A 205 36.77 -16.38 -13.50
C GLN A 205 36.12 -15.50 -12.42
N LEU A 206 36.77 -15.42 -11.24
CA LEU A 206 36.25 -14.62 -10.12
C LEU A 206 36.22 -13.12 -10.43
N TRP A 207 37.32 -12.59 -10.96
CA TRP A 207 37.40 -11.18 -11.28
C TRP A 207 36.43 -10.76 -12.38
N ASN A 208 36.33 -11.56 -13.44
CA ASN A 208 35.39 -11.30 -14.53
C ASN A 208 33.93 -11.35 -14.03
N THR A 209 33.60 -12.26 -13.12
CA THR A 209 32.27 -12.32 -12.47
C THR A 209 31.98 -11.06 -11.69
N ILE A 210 32.89 -10.58 -10.85
CA ILE A 210 32.75 -9.35 -10.07
C ILE A 210 32.51 -8.16 -11.02
N VAL A 211 33.34 -8.02 -12.07
CA VAL A 211 33.20 -6.92 -13.05
C VAL A 211 31.85 -7.00 -13.80
N ALA A 212 31.42 -8.21 -14.18
CA ALA A 212 30.14 -8.41 -14.88
C ALA A 212 28.94 -8.00 -14.01
N LEU A 213 28.93 -8.38 -12.73
CA LEU A 213 27.88 -7.97 -11.80
C LEU A 213 27.85 -6.44 -11.60
N VAL A 214 29.02 -5.80 -11.48
CA VAL A 214 29.14 -4.34 -11.39
C VAL A 214 28.59 -3.64 -12.65
N ARG A 215 28.89 -4.17 -13.83
CA ARG A 215 28.35 -3.65 -15.10
C ARG A 215 26.83 -3.86 -15.19
N GLY A 216 26.36 -5.05 -14.82
CA GLY A 216 24.94 -5.40 -14.83
C GLY A 216 24.09 -4.46 -13.97
N TRP A 217 24.57 -4.08 -12.78
CA TRP A 217 23.91 -3.12 -11.91
C TRP A 217 23.75 -1.73 -12.55
N ASN A 218 24.71 -1.31 -13.34
CA ASN A 218 24.72 -0.04 -14.04
C ASN A 218 24.03 -0.11 -15.43
N GLY A 219 23.57 -1.29 -15.82
CA GLY A 219 22.89 -1.53 -17.08
C GLY A 219 21.44 -0.98 -17.14
N PRO A 220 20.86 -0.86 -18.36
CA PRO A 220 19.52 -0.31 -18.55
C PRO A 220 18.43 -1.07 -17.81
N ARG A 221 18.47 -2.41 -17.81
CA ARG A 221 17.51 -3.28 -17.12
C ARG A 221 17.48 -3.00 -15.62
N ALA A 222 18.65 -2.97 -14.97
CA ALA A 222 18.74 -2.72 -13.52
C ALA A 222 18.30 -1.29 -13.16
N LYS A 223 18.61 -0.29 -14.01
CA LYS A 223 18.15 1.08 -13.83
C LYS A 223 16.64 1.20 -13.89
N THR A 224 16.00 0.56 -14.87
CA THR A 224 14.55 0.52 -15.00
C THR A 224 13.90 -0.17 -13.78
N HIS A 225 14.47 -1.30 -13.35
CA HIS A 225 13.98 -2.04 -12.19
C HIS A 225 14.06 -1.21 -10.90
N ARG A 226 15.17 -0.50 -10.66
CA ARG A 226 15.30 0.42 -9.52
C ARG A 226 14.25 1.53 -9.55
N LYS A 227 14.01 2.14 -10.72
CA LYS A 227 13.00 3.19 -10.88
C LYS A 227 11.60 2.69 -10.55
N ILE A 228 11.24 1.49 -11.01
CA ILE A 228 9.92 0.85 -10.72
C ILE A 228 9.74 0.62 -9.21
N HIS A 229 10.80 0.24 -8.51
CA HIS A 229 10.76 -0.07 -7.08
C HIS A 229 11.12 1.11 -6.16
N GLY A 230 11.22 2.32 -6.70
CA GLY A 230 11.51 3.53 -5.90
C GLY A 230 12.89 3.55 -5.26
N VAL A 231 13.86 2.79 -5.81
CA VAL A 231 15.25 2.79 -5.34
C VAL A 231 16.00 3.95 -5.99
N GLU A 232 16.75 4.69 -5.19
CA GLU A 232 17.53 5.84 -5.64
C GLU A 232 18.46 5.49 -6.82
N ALA A 233 18.63 6.43 -7.73
CA ALA A 233 19.39 6.20 -8.96
C ALA A 233 20.87 5.89 -8.69
N ASP A 234 21.44 6.44 -7.62
CA ASP A 234 22.83 6.28 -7.18
C ASP A 234 23.03 5.19 -6.12
N ALA A 235 21.94 4.46 -5.76
CA ALA A 235 22.01 3.35 -4.84
C ALA A 235 23.08 2.35 -5.29
N GLY A 236 24.07 2.14 -4.42
CA GLY A 236 25.12 1.16 -4.64
C GLY A 236 24.65 -0.26 -4.36
N PHE A 237 25.48 -1.24 -4.69
CA PHE A 237 25.30 -2.62 -4.27
C PHE A 237 26.65 -3.23 -3.88
N ALA A 238 26.58 -4.29 -3.10
CA ALA A 238 27.74 -5.06 -2.65
C ALA A 238 27.72 -6.45 -3.31
N ILE A 239 28.83 -7.17 -3.22
CA ILE A 239 28.95 -8.53 -3.76
C ILE A 239 29.41 -9.45 -2.63
N VAL A 240 28.68 -10.53 -2.40
CA VAL A 240 29.07 -11.62 -1.50
C VAL A 240 29.82 -12.67 -2.28
N VAL A 241 31.03 -13.03 -1.82
CA VAL A 241 31.82 -14.17 -2.28
C VAL A 241 31.88 -15.17 -1.13
N GLN A 242 31.36 -16.38 -1.32
CA GLN A 242 31.13 -17.35 -0.25
C GLN A 242 31.55 -18.75 -0.69
N ALA A 243 32.06 -19.54 0.22
CA ALA A 243 32.36 -20.95 -0.04
C ALA A 243 31.09 -21.71 -0.41
N MET A 244 31.15 -22.54 -1.44
CA MET A 244 30.05 -23.41 -1.84
C MET A 244 29.83 -24.50 -0.81
N VAL A 245 28.54 -24.76 -0.55
CA VAL A 245 28.06 -25.92 0.20
C VAL A 245 27.04 -26.63 -0.70
N PHE A 246 27.18 -27.95 -0.83
CA PHE A 246 26.46 -28.73 -1.82
C PHE A 246 25.25 -29.44 -1.20
N GLY A 247 24.06 -28.92 -1.44
CA GLY A 247 22.80 -29.57 -1.12
C GLY A 247 22.40 -30.69 -2.10
N ASN A 248 23.17 -30.84 -3.17
CA ASN A 248 22.95 -31.85 -4.20
C ASN A 248 24.05 -32.96 -4.18
N GLN A 249 24.69 -33.18 -3.04
CA GLN A 249 25.49 -34.37 -2.78
C GLN A 249 24.60 -35.55 -2.37
N PRO A 250 25.01 -36.79 -2.70
CA PRO A 250 24.30 -37.98 -2.19
C PRO A 250 24.27 -38.01 -0.66
N GLU A 251 23.17 -38.57 -0.12
CA GLU A 251 22.90 -38.78 1.30
C GLU A 251 22.71 -37.52 2.15
N LEU A 252 21.55 -37.43 2.77
CA LEU A 252 21.16 -36.41 3.75
C LEU A 252 21.47 -34.96 3.35
N SER A 253 21.32 -34.64 2.05
CA SER A 253 21.60 -33.30 1.52
C SER A 253 20.34 -32.69 0.88
N GLY A 254 20.27 -31.37 0.84
CA GLY A 254 19.14 -30.63 0.27
C GLY A 254 19.30 -29.13 0.40
N ALA A 255 18.39 -28.42 -0.22
CA ALA A 255 18.26 -26.95 -0.09
C ALA A 255 16.82 -26.59 0.25
N GLY A 256 16.63 -25.54 1.03
CA GLY A 256 15.29 -25.14 1.45
C GLY A 256 15.20 -23.69 1.89
N HIS A 257 13.97 -23.28 2.15
CA HIS A 257 13.68 -22.02 2.83
C HIS A 257 12.74 -22.26 4.02
N ALA A 258 12.87 -21.42 5.04
CA ALA A 258 12.09 -21.53 6.27
C ALA A 258 11.75 -20.15 6.82
N ALA A 259 10.53 -19.99 7.31
CA ALA A 259 10.09 -18.83 8.07
C ALA A 259 9.88 -19.19 9.54
N SER A 260 10.27 -18.29 10.45
CA SER A 260 10.11 -18.50 11.91
C SER A 260 8.66 -18.46 12.38
N ARG A 261 7.77 -17.89 11.55
CA ARG A 261 6.34 -17.70 11.84
C ARG A 261 5.49 -18.00 10.64
N HIS A 262 4.23 -18.40 10.89
CA HIS A 262 3.25 -18.59 9.83
C HIS A 262 2.93 -17.27 9.13
N PRO A 263 3.09 -17.16 7.78
CA PRO A 263 3.02 -15.88 7.07
C PRO A 263 1.62 -15.24 7.03
N GLN A 264 0.56 -16.02 7.19
CA GLN A 264 -0.81 -15.52 7.17
C GLN A 264 -1.34 -15.21 8.58
N SER A 265 -1.07 -16.06 9.57
CA SER A 265 -1.62 -15.91 10.92
C SER A 265 -0.67 -15.24 11.92
N GLY A 266 0.65 -15.20 11.64
CA GLY A 266 1.67 -14.70 12.58
C GLY A 266 1.96 -15.65 13.75
N GLU A 267 1.36 -16.82 13.76
CA GLU A 267 1.60 -17.82 14.80
C GLU A 267 3.05 -18.32 14.79
N ARG A 268 3.55 -18.67 15.97
CA ARG A 268 4.91 -19.16 16.17
C ARG A 268 5.03 -20.62 15.72
N ALA A 269 5.02 -20.79 14.40
CA ALA A 269 5.11 -22.10 13.75
C ALA A 269 6.08 -21.97 12.56
N ILE A 270 7.15 -22.77 12.58
CA ILE A 270 8.09 -22.83 11.46
C ILE A 270 7.35 -23.30 10.23
N GLN A 271 7.44 -22.55 9.15
CA GLN A 271 6.86 -22.84 7.85
C GLN A 271 7.96 -22.85 6.80
N GLY A 272 7.80 -23.66 5.78
CA GLY A 272 8.74 -23.72 4.68
C GLY A 272 8.79 -25.09 4.04
N GLU A 273 9.68 -25.22 3.10
CA GLU A 273 9.88 -26.43 2.31
C GLU A 273 11.37 -26.65 1.99
N TYR A 274 11.70 -27.89 1.69
CA TYR A 274 13.04 -28.24 1.24
C TYR A 274 12.98 -29.24 0.09
N LEU A 275 14.02 -29.24 -0.73
CA LEU A 275 14.18 -30.13 -1.85
C LEU A 275 15.42 -30.99 -1.61
N VAL A 276 15.25 -32.33 -1.60
CA VAL A 276 16.34 -33.29 -1.42
C VAL A 276 17.24 -33.27 -2.66
N ASP A 277 18.53 -33.44 -2.48
CA ASP A 277 19.55 -33.48 -3.53
C ASP A 277 19.43 -32.31 -4.51
N ALA A 278 19.40 -31.08 -3.96
CA ALA A 278 19.16 -29.87 -4.73
C ALA A 278 20.09 -28.72 -4.32
N GLN A 279 20.36 -27.84 -5.27
CA GLN A 279 20.92 -26.50 -5.02
C GLN A 279 19.77 -25.48 -4.95
N GLY A 280 20.05 -24.28 -4.39
CA GLY A 280 19.05 -23.21 -4.25
C GLY A 280 18.26 -22.86 -5.52
N PRO A 281 18.86 -22.73 -6.71
CA PRO A 281 18.15 -22.50 -7.95
C PRO A 281 17.14 -23.59 -8.31
N ASP A 282 17.40 -24.85 -7.95
CA ASP A 282 16.46 -25.96 -8.24
C ASP A 282 15.15 -25.81 -7.46
N LEU A 283 15.21 -25.28 -6.24
CA LEU A 283 14.04 -24.98 -5.41
C LEU A 283 13.20 -23.85 -6.02
N VAL A 284 13.85 -22.80 -6.54
CA VAL A 284 13.19 -21.65 -7.19
C VAL A 284 12.51 -22.08 -8.50
N ALA A 285 13.20 -22.92 -9.29
CA ALA A 285 12.71 -23.42 -10.58
C ALA A 285 11.52 -24.38 -10.46
N ARG A 286 11.26 -24.95 -9.26
CA ARG A 286 10.16 -25.91 -8.97
C ARG A 286 10.10 -27.10 -9.94
N LEU A 287 11.26 -27.56 -10.38
CA LEU A 287 11.36 -28.70 -11.31
C LEU A 287 10.95 -30.04 -10.68
N ARG A 288 10.99 -30.14 -9.37
CA ARG A 288 10.60 -31.29 -8.56
C ARG A 288 9.71 -30.85 -7.39
N GLN A 289 8.93 -31.80 -6.85
CA GLN A 289 8.07 -31.54 -5.69
C GLN A 289 8.93 -31.36 -4.43
N SER A 290 8.79 -30.23 -3.78
CA SER A 290 9.40 -29.95 -2.48
C SER A 290 8.67 -30.70 -1.35
N LEU A 291 9.41 -30.96 -0.28
CA LEU A 291 8.92 -31.61 0.93
C LEU A 291 8.71 -30.58 2.06
N PRO A 292 7.72 -30.77 2.93
CA PRO A 292 7.50 -29.89 4.05
C PRO A 292 8.60 -30.02 5.11
N LEU A 293 8.82 -28.95 5.88
CA LEU A 293 9.73 -28.99 7.03
C LEU A 293 9.14 -29.78 8.19
N ARG A 294 7.79 -29.77 8.36
CA ARG A 294 7.04 -30.42 9.44
C ARG A 294 5.71 -31.00 8.95
N ASN A 295 5.06 -31.79 9.80
CA ASN A 295 3.67 -32.24 9.61
C ASN A 295 3.43 -33.06 8.34
N GLY A 296 4.35 -33.92 7.96
CA GLY A 296 4.19 -34.86 6.85
C GLY A 296 4.95 -36.15 7.13
N ASP A 297 4.51 -37.25 6.52
CA ASP A 297 5.15 -38.56 6.66
C ASP A 297 6.61 -38.54 6.19
N VAL A 298 6.94 -37.63 5.28
CA VAL A 298 8.28 -37.36 4.79
C VAL A 298 8.56 -35.86 4.94
N SER A 299 8.95 -35.44 6.15
CA SER A 299 9.33 -34.04 6.44
C SER A 299 10.80 -33.97 6.87
N LEU A 300 11.39 -32.75 6.84
CA LEU A 300 12.76 -32.54 7.32
C LEU A 300 12.90 -32.97 8.79
N GLU A 301 11.87 -32.71 9.62
CA GLU A 301 11.83 -33.09 11.03
C GLU A 301 12.00 -34.63 11.22
N ILE A 302 11.50 -35.41 10.28
CA ILE A 302 11.58 -36.87 10.33
C ILE A 302 12.82 -37.42 9.62
N THR A 303 13.18 -36.82 8.45
CA THR A 303 14.25 -37.35 7.60
C THR A 303 15.63 -36.92 8.09
N ILE A 304 15.81 -35.70 8.59
CA ILE A 304 17.08 -35.18 9.11
C ILE A 304 16.82 -34.38 10.41
N PRO A 305 16.48 -35.07 11.51
CA PRO A 305 16.05 -34.45 12.78
C PRO A 305 17.07 -33.46 13.36
N ALA A 306 18.37 -33.75 13.22
CA ALA A 306 19.45 -32.89 13.73
C ALA A 306 19.45 -31.53 12.98
N ALA A 307 19.41 -31.56 11.64
CA ALA A 307 19.38 -30.34 10.84
C ALA A 307 18.10 -29.52 11.08
N PHE A 308 16.96 -30.19 11.28
CA PHE A 308 15.71 -29.48 11.65
C PHE A 308 15.84 -28.79 13.03
N GLN A 309 16.46 -29.45 14.00
CA GLN A 309 16.69 -28.86 15.31
C GLN A 309 17.61 -27.64 15.25
N ASP A 310 18.68 -27.72 14.45
CA ASP A 310 19.61 -26.60 14.22
C ASP A 310 18.90 -25.43 13.53
N LEU A 311 18.07 -25.73 12.52
CA LEU A 311 17.22 -24.75 11.83
C LEU A 311 16.29 -24.03 12.81
N ARG A 312 15.60 -24.79 13.68
CA ARG A 312 14.69 -24.24 14.69
C ARG A 312 15.42 -23.33 15.67
N ASN A 313 16.56 -23.76 16.15
CA ASN A 313 17.37 -22.99 17.10
C ASN A 313 17.93 -21.71 16.44
N GLY A 314 18.40 -21.82 15.19
CA GLY A 314 18.88 -20.66 14.41
C GLY A 314 17.80 -19.64 14.14
N LEU A 315 16.62 -20.08 13.69
CA LEU A 315 15.47 -19.18 13.47
C LEU A 315 15.05 -18.47 14.76
N PHE A 316 15.05 -19.17 15.89
CA PHE A 316 14.72 -18.58 17.17
C PHE A 316 15.74 -17.51 17.60
N ARG A 317 17.03 -17.76 17.44
CA ARG A 317 18.11 -16.81 17.77
C ARG A 317 18.04 -15.58 16.86
N LEU A 318 17.78 -15.77 15.56
CA LEU A 318 17.61 -14.69 14.59
C LEU A 318 16.37 -13.83 14.90
N GLU A 319 15.23 -14.46 15.19
CA GLU A 319 13.99 -13.75 15.56
C GLU A 319 14.20 -12.86 16.80
N GLN A 320 14.91 -13.35 17.81
CA GLN A 320 15.23 -12.57 19.02
C GLN A 320 16.22 -11.45 18.76
N HIS A 321 17.27 -11.72 17.99
CA HIS A 321 18.30 -10.73 17.70
C HIS A 321 17.78 -9.60 16.80
N LEU A 322 17.11 -9.94 15.71
CA LEU A 322 16.56 -8.98 14.75
C LEU A 322 15.22 -8.39 15.19
N ARG A 323 14.61 -8.99 16.22
CA ARG A 323 13.31 -8.57 16.77
C ARG A 323 12.23 -8.49 15.71
N ASP A 324 12.26 -9.47 14.76
CA ASP A 324 11.27 -9.59 13.70
C ASP A 324 11.10 -11.07 13.30
N ALA A 325 9.98 -11.40 12.64
CA ALA A 325 9.83 -12.69 11.98
C ALA A 325 10.78 -12.80 10.81
N ILE A 326 11.52 -13.91 10.75
CA ILE A 326 12.64 -14.10 9.82
C ILE A 326 12.35 -15.24 8.86
N GLU A 327 12.71 -15.04 7.62
CA GLU A 327 12.81 -16.06 6.58
C GLU A 327 14.28 -16.30 6.27
N VAL A 328 14.68 -17.56 6.19
CA VAL A 328 16.06 -17.97 5.89
C VAL A 328 16.10 -18.88 4.68
N ASP A 329 17.14 -18.73 3.87
CA ASP A 329 17.54 -19.72 2.88
C ASP A 329 18.64 -20.60 3.50
N PHE A 330 18.53 -21.90 3.36
CA PHE A 330 19.48 -22.85 3.94
C PHE A 330 19.84 -23.97 2.99
N THR A 331 20.99 -24.59 3.24
CA THR A 331 21.45 -25.82 2.59
C THR A 331 21.83 -26.82 3.65
N ILE A 332 21.49 -28.09 3.41
CA ILE A 332 21.94 -29.21 4.21
C ILE A 332 22.96 -30.00 3.37
N ALA A 333 24.13 -30.18 3.88
CA ALA A 333 25.18 -31.00 3.27
C ALA A 333 25.59 -32.11 4.23
N GLN A 334 25.36 -33.36 3.84
CA GLN A 334 25.70 -34.55 4.65
C GLN A 334 25.16 -34.45 6.09
N GLY A 335 23.91 -34.03 6.23
CA GLY A 335 23.22 -33.87 7.52
C GLY A 335 23.55 -32.58 8.29
N GLN A 336 24.53 -31.79 7.86
CA GLN A 336 24.89 -30.50 8.49
C GLN A 336 24.13 -29.34 7.85
N LEU A 337 23.47 -28.52 8.67
CA LEU A 337 22.76 -27.33 8.23
C LEU A 337 23.72 -26.14 8.05
N TRP A 338 23.49 -25.35 6.99
CA TRP A 338 24.18 -24.09 6.67
C TRP A 338 23.16 -23.02 6.32
N PHE A 339 23.26 -21.85 6.97
CA PHE A 339 22.45 -20.68 6.65
C PHE A 339 23.10 -19.87 5.52
N LEU A 340 22.31 -19.54 4.49
CA LEU A 340 22.79 -18.84 3.30
C LEU A 340 22.25 -17.42 3.15
N ASP A 341 21.12 -17.11 3.77
CA ASP A 341 20.49 -15.80 3.78
C ASP A 341 19.52 -15.69 4.95
N ALA A 342 19.29 -14.48 5.44
CA ALA A 342 18.24 -14.18 6.41
C ALA A 342 17.63 -12.82 6.10
N LYS A 343 16.31 -12.76 6.05
CA LYS A 343 15.55 -11.55 5.72
C LYS A 343 14.25 -11.49 6.52
N PRO A 344 13.64 -10.30 6.68
CA PRO A 344 12.31 -10.20 7.26
C PRO A 344 11.32 -11.08 6.49
N ALA A 345 10.56 -11.91 7.22
CA ALA A 345 9.61 -12.83 6.62
C ALA A 345 8.48 -12.09 5.92
N ARG A 346 8.13 -12.54 4.71
CA ARG A 346 6.93 -12.07 4.00
C ARG A 346 5.70 -12.47 4.81
N ARG A 347 4.77 -11.53 4.99
CA ARG A 347 3.62 -11.73 5.84
C ARG A 347 2.45 -10.83 5.48
N THR A 348 1.25 -11.26 5.83
CA THR A 348 0.05 -10.41 5.77
C THR A 348 0.09 -9.34 6.85
N THR A 349 -0.68 -8.27 6.70
CA THR A 349 -0.79 -7.22 7.71
C THR A 349 -1.33 -7.76 9.04
N ALA A 350 -2.29 -8.68 9.01
CA ALA A 350 -2.80 -9.36 10.21
C ALA A 350 -1.69 -10.10 10.96
N ALA A 351 -0.87 -10.87 10.23
CA ALA A 351 0.28 -11.57 10.79
C ALA A 351 1.32 -10.59 11.35
N ALA A 352 1.60 -9.49 10.64
CA ALA A 352 2.53 -8.46 11.10
C ALA A 352 2.11 -7.85 12.44
N ILE A 353 0.83 -7.49 12.61
CA ILE A 353 0.29 -6.97 13.87
C ILE A 353 0.40 -8.01 14.99
N LYS A 354 0.03 -9.27 14.71
CA LYS A 354 0.17 -10.35 15.69
C LYS A 354 1.63 -10.54 16.12
N ILE A 355 2.56 -10.51 15.18
CA ILE A 355 4.00 -10.67 15.45
C ILE A 355 4.52 -9.56 16.36
N VAL A 356 4.25 -8.29 16.03
CA VAL A 356 4.71 -7.17 16.87
C VAL A 356 4.03 -7.19 18.24
N ALA A 357 2.74 -7.58 18.32
CA ALA A 357 2.03 -7.73 19.58
C ALA A 357 2.64 -8.84 20.46
N ASP A 358 3.03 -9.98 19.86
CA ASP A 358 3.73 -11.06 20.55
C ASP A 358 5.11 -10.59 21.07
N MET A 359 5.86 -9.84 20.26
CA MET A 359 7.18 -9.34 20.63
C MET A 359 7.13 -8.32 21.77
N VAL A 360 6.12 -7.45 21.77
CA VAL A 360 5.86 -6.54 22.89
C VAL A 360 5.52 -7.33 24.16
N ARG A 361 4.67 -8.37 24.06
CA ARG A 361 4.35 -9.24 25.21
C ARG A 361 5.58 -9.98 25.77
N GLN A 362 6.55 -10.29 24.91
CA GLN A 362 7.81 -10.94 25.28
C GLN A 362 8.87 -9.95 25.80
N GLY A 363 8.60 -8.65 25.79
CA GLY A 363 9.56 -7.61 26.18
C GLY A 363 10.71 -7.39 25.19
N LEU A 364 10.57 -7.89 23.95
CA LEU A 364 11.59 -7.74 22.90
C LEU A 364 11.60 -6.36 22.26
N MET A 365 10.45 -5.67 22.28
CA MET A 365 10.31 -4.29 21.79
C MET A 365 9.28 -3.50 22.58
N SER A 366 9.35 -2.19 22.50
CA SER A 366 8.37 -1.27 23.07
C SER A 366 7.12 -1.14 22.18
N GLU A 367 6.00 -0.65 22.77
CA GLU A 367 4.78 -0.31 22.00
C GLU A 367 5.10 0.70 20.87
N GLY A 368 5.96 1.69 21.14
CA GLY A 368 6.36 2.68 20.13
C GLY A 368 7.15 2.09 18.98
N GLU A 369 8.10 1.18 19.23
CA GLU A 369 8.82 0.47 18.18
C GLU A 369 7.89 -0.41 17.34
N ALA A 370 6.91 -1.08 17.97
CA ALA A 370 5.91 -1.88 17.29
C ALA A 370 5.06 -1.03 16.32
N LEU A 371 4.63 0.16 16.76
CA LEU A 371 3.87 1.10 15.91
C LEU A 371 4.68 1.55 14.69
N LEU A 372 5.97 1.82 14.84
CA LEU A 372 6.84 2.29 13.74
C LEU A 372 7.13 1.21 12.68
N ARG A 373 6.91 -0.07 12.99
CA ARG A 373 7.19 -1.20 12.06
C ARG A 373 6.05 -1.52 11.09
N ILE A 374 4.85 -1.05 11.35
CA ILE A 374 3.68 -1.34 10.50
C ILE A 374 3.44 -0.15 9.58
N ASP A 375 3.38 -0.40 8.28
CA ASP A 375 2.96 0.63 7.32
C ASP A 375 1.47 0.97 7.54
N PRO A 376 1.13 2.25 7.80
CA PRO A 376 -0.25 2.66 8.00
C PRO A 376 -1.18 2.27 6.85
N LEU A 377 -0.73 2.40 5.59
CA LEU A 377 -1.54 2.06 4.42
C LEU A 377 -1.86 0.57 4.34
N SER A 378 -1.01 -0.28 4.89
CA SER A 378 -1.26 -1.73 4.91
C SER A 378 -2.49 -2.12 5.73
N LEU A 379 -2.89 -1.27 6.70
CA LEU A 379 -4.10 -1.51 7.50
C LEU A 379 -5.38 -1.55 6.67
N ASP A 380 -5.39 -0.90 5.50
CA ASP A 380 -6.53 -0.90 4.59
C ASP A 380 -7.03 -2.32 4.28
N GLN A 381 -6.10 -3.28 4.15
CA GLN A 381 -6.42 -4.70 3.93
C GLN A 381 -7.25 -5.34 5.06
N LEU A 382 -7.18 -4.80 6.27
CA LEU A 382 -7.88 -5.33 7.45
C LEU A 382 -9.25 -4.68 7.70
N LEU A 383 -9.55 -3.61 6.99
CA LEU A 383 -10.76 -2.78 7.19
C LEU A 383 -11.89 -3.16 6.25
N HIS A 384 -11.61 -4.02 5.27
CA HIS A 384 -12.56 -4.47 4.28
C HIS A 384 -12.81 -5.97 4.41
N SER A 385 -13.99 -6.42 3.97
CA SER A 385 -14.31 -7.84 3.90
C SER A 385 -13.32 -8.55 2.96
N THR A 386 -12.83 -9.72 3.35
CA THR A 386 -11.92 -10.53 2.55
C THR A 386 -12.52 -11.90 2.27
N LEU A 387 -12.13 -12.54 1.17
CA LEU A 387 -12.57 -13.89 0.88
C LEU A 387 -11.94 -14.88 1.87
N ALA A 388 -12.71 -15.85 2.34
CA ALA A 388 -12.22 -16.92 3.21
C ALA A 388 -11.09 -17.71 2.52
N ALA A 389 -10.04 -18.05 3.30
CA ALA A 389 -8.81 -18.62 2.76
C ALA A 389 -9.01 -19.99 2.07
N ASP A 390 -9.91 -20.81 2.60
CA ASP A 390 -10.12 -22.21 2.16
C ASP A 390 -11.23 -22.36 1.12
N THR A 391 -11.67 -21.27 0.48
CA THR A 391 -12.79 -21.31 -0.46
C THR A 391 -12.29 -21.57 -1.88
N LYS A 392 -12.94 -22.51 -2.58
CA LYS A 392 -12.67 -22.75 -4.01
C LYS A 392 -13.00 -21.50 -4.83
N ARG A 393 -12.04 -21.04 -5.61
CA ARG A 393 -12.15 -19.81 -6.41
C ARG A 393 -12.15 -20.14 -7.90
N GLU A 394 -13.23 -19.81 -8.59
CA GLU A 394 -13.32 -19.88 -10.05
C GLU A 394 -13.23 -18.45 -10.62
N VAL A 395 -12.01 -18.02 -10.96
CA VAL A 395 -11.77 -16.67 -11.51
C VAL A 395 -12.23 -16.64 -12.96
N ILE A 396 -13.17 -15.76 -13.29
CA ILE A 396 -13.74 -15.59 -14.64
C ILE A 396 -13.20 -14.36 -15.38
N ALA A 397 -12.68 -13.38 -14.65
CA ALA A 397 -12.02 -12.20 -15.21
C ALA A 397 -11.08 -11.56 -14.18
N ALA A 398 -10.16 -10.74 -14.69
CA ALA A 398 -9.29 -9.88 -13.88
C ALA A 398 -9.36 -8.44 -14.39
N GLY A 399 -9.29 -7.50 -13.47
CA GLY A 399 -9.22 -6.06 -13.71
C GLY A 399 -8.24 -5.41 -12.73
N LEU A 400 -8.33 -4.10 -12.56
CA LEU A 400 -7.54 -3.35 -11.61
C LEU A 400 -8.17 -3.40 -10.21
N PRO A 401 -7.38 -3.55 -9.14
CA PRO A 401 -7.84 -3.52 -7.74
C PRO A 401 -8.18 -2.08 -7.31
N ALA A 402 -9.32 -1.58 -7.78
CA ALA A 402 -9.67 -0.17 -7.71
C ALA A 402 -10.12 0.28 -6.31
N SER A 403 -10.81 -0.58 -5.57
CA SER A 403 -11.17 -0.36 -4.17
C SER A 403 -11.16 -1.70 -3.44
N PRO A 404 -10.50 -1.81 -2.27
CA PRO A 404 -10.29 -3.09 -1.59
C PRO A 404 -11.58 -3.67 -1.04
N GLY A 405 -11.56 -4.97 -0.76
CA GLY A 405 -12.66 -5.74 -0.19
C GLY A 405 -13.21 -6.79 -1.14
N ALA A 406 -14.08 -7.65 -0.60
CA ALA A 406 -14.79 -8.66 -1.35
C ALA A 406 -16.29 -8.54 -1.13
N ALA A 407 -17.06 -8.68 -2.20
CA ALA A 407 -18.52 -8.69 -2.16
C ALA A 407 -19.11 -9.66 -3.18
N SER A 408 -20.19 -10.33 -2.78
CA SER A 408 -20.98 -11.21 -3.63
C SER A 408 -22.38 -10.61 -3.84
N GLY A 409 -22.90 -10.70 -5.04
CA GLY A 409 -24.25 -10.20 -5.32
C GLY A 409 -24.70 -10.45 -6.75
N MET A 410 -25.95 -10.13 -7.01
CA MET A 410 -26.55 -10.25 -8.33
C MET A 410 -26.05 -9.16 -9.28
N ILE A 411 -25.77 -9.53 -10.51
CA ILE A 411 -25.40 -8.60 -11.58
C ILE A 411 -26.60 -7.69 -11.89
N ILE A 412 -26.41 -6.39 -11.69
CA ILE A 412 -27.40 -5.35 -12.07
C ILE A 412 -26.69 -4.27 -12.87
N PHE A 413 -27.37 -3.78 -13.94
CA PHE A 413 -26.80 -2.80 -14.87
C PHE A 413 -27.35 -1.39 -14.67
N ASP A 414 -28.40 -1.23 -13.88
CA ASP A 414 -29.07 0.04 -13.67
C ASP A 414 -29.03 0.46 -12.20
N ALA A 415 -28.70 1.73 -11.94
CA ALA A 415 -28.51 2.28 -10.61
C ALA A 415 -29.82 2.37 -9.80
N GLU A 416 -30.96 2.69 -10.46
CA GLU A 416 -32.24 2.79 -9.78
C GLU A 416 -32.81 1.41 -9.47
N GLU A 417 -32.62 0.45 -10.36
CA GLU A 417 -32.98 -0.95 -10.11
C GLU A 417 -32.15 -1.54 -8.94
N ALA A 418 -30.86 -1.25 -8.89
CA ALA A 418 -30.01 -1.66 -7.75
C ALA A 418 -30.59 -1.14 -6.44
N ARG A 419 -31.05 0.11 -6.40
CA ARG A 419 -31.71 0.72 -5.24
C ARG A 419 -32.99 -0.03 -4.80
N VAL A 420 -33.82 -0.39 -5.76
CA VAL A 420 -35.08 -1.12 -5.50
C VAL A 420 -34.76 -2.51 -4.93
N LEU A 421 -33.85 -3.24 -5.53
CA LEU A 421 -33.49 -4.61 -5.10
C LEU A 421 -32.82 -4.64 -3.72
N VAL A 422 -31.93 -3.70 -3.46
CA VAL A 422 -31.27 -3.59 -2.13
C VAL A 422 -32.32 -3.25 -1.05
N ALA A 423 -33.30 -2.38 -1.34
CA ALA A 423 -34.41 -2.09 -0.44
C ALA A 423 -35.28 -3.33 -0.14
N GLN A 424 -35.29 -4.31 -1.03
CA GLN A 424 -35.97 -5.61 -0.85
C GLN A 424 -35.08 -6.65 -0.12
N GLY A 425 -33.82 -6.29 0.23
CA GLY A 425 -32.90 -7.17 0.94
C GLY A 425 -31.99 -8.02 0.08
N PHE A 426 -31.90 -7.75 -1.23
CA PHE A 426 -31.00 -8.46 -2.14
C PHE A 426 -29.59 -7.84 -2.11
N HIS A 427 -28.56 -8.69 -2.24
CA HIS A 427 -27.18 -8.28 -2.45
C HIS A 427 -26.91 -8.04 -3.94
N VAL A 428 -26.31 -6.90 -4.28
CA VAL A 428 -26.20 -6.43 -5.67
C VAL A 428 -24.77 -6.00 -5.99
N ILE A 429 -24.26 -6.44 -7.14
CA ILE A 429 -23.05 -5.90 -7.77
C ILE A 429 -23.50 -5.03 -8.97
N LEU A 430 -23.17 -3.74 -8.89
CA LEU A 430 -23.42 -2.81 -10.01
C LEU A 430 -22.36 -3.03 -11.10
N VAL A 431 -22.82 -3.40 -12.30
CA VAL A 431 -21.95 -3.77 -13.42
C VAL A 431 -22.14 -2.79 -14.56
N ARG A 432 -21.11 -2.01 -14.90
CA ARG A 432 -21.17 -0.95 -15.92
C ARG A 432 -20.00 -1.05 -16.89
N PRO A 433 -20.13 -0.63 -18.17
CA PRO A 433 -18.96 -0.42 -19.01
C PRO A 433 -18.00 0.62 -18.38
N GLU A 434 -18.56 1.73 -17.91
CA GLU A 434 -17.94 2.81 -17.17
C GLU A 434 -19.03 3.50 -16.35
N THR A 435 -18.73 3.99 -15.15
CA THR A 435 -19.72 4.71 -14.33
C THR A 435 -19.77 6.18 -14.69
N SER A 436 -20.98 6.73 -14.66
CA SER A 436 -21.27 8.15 -14.78
C SER A 436 -21.64 8.77 -13.42
N PRO A 437 -21.69 10.11 -13.29
CA PRO A 437 -22.18 10.77 -12.08
C PRO A 437 -23.60 10.34 -11.66
N GLU A 438 -24.42 9.93 -12.59
CA GLU A 438 -25.78 9.45 -12.36
C GLU A 438 -25.81 8.09 -11.65
N ASP A 439 -24.75 7.29 -11.81
CA ASP A 439 -24.61 5.97 -11.18
C ASP A 439 -24.24 6.03 -9.69
N ILE A 440 -23.92 7.23 -9.16
CA ILE A 440 -23.51 7.41 -7.75
C ILE A 440 -24.50 6.79 -6.77
N LYS A 441 -25.80 6.95 -7.02
CA LYS A 441 -26.87 6.39 -6.18
C LYS A 441 -26.84 4.86 -6.17
N GLY A 442 -26.58 4.26 -7.32
CA GLY A 442 -26.43 2.82 -7.47
C GLY A 442 -25.16 2.30 -6.78
N VAL A 443 -24.04 3.01 -6.94
CA VAL A 443 -22.79 2.69 -6.24
C VAL A 443 -22.97 2.74 -4.72
N HIS A 444 -23.71 3.73 -4.23
CA HIS A 444 -23.95 3.89 -2.78
C HIS A 444 -24.69 2.69 -2.18
N VAL A 445 -25.68 2.14 -2.85
CA VAL A 445 -26.48 1.03 -2.32
C VAL A 445 -25.90 -0.34 -2.66
N ALA A 446 -25.25 -0.53 -3.80
CA ALA A 446 -24.65 -1.80 -4.20
C ALA A 446 -23.59 -2.29 -3.20
N ASP A 447 -23.43 -3.60 -3.07
CA ASP A 447 -22.40 -4.21 -2.25
C ASP A 447 -21.00 -4.10 -2.89
N GLY A 448 -20.95 -3.92 -4.21
CA GLY A 448 -19.70 -3.69 -4.93
C GLY A 448 -19.93 -3.23 -6.37
N VAL A 449 -18.83 -2.82 -7.03
CA VAL A 449 -18.86 -2.25 -8.38
C VAL A 449 -17.87 -2.96 -9.30
N LEU A 450 -18.33 -3.28 -10.50
CA LEU A 450 -17.50 -3.87 -11.56
C LEU A 450 -17.59 -3.01 -12.81
N THR A 451 -16.44 -2.58 -13.35
CA THR A 451 -16.42 -1.90 -14.66
C THR A 451 -15.47 -2.59 -15.64
N THR A 452 -15.81 -2.55 -16.93
CA THR A 452 -14.97 -3.10 -17.99
C THR A 452 -14.00 -2.09 -18.57
N ARG A 453 -14.22 -0.81 -18.30
CA ARG A 453 -13.33 0.31 -18.66
C ARG A 453 -13.00 1.15 -17.43
N GLY A 454 -12.02 2.01 -17.57
CA GLY A 454 -11.54 2.89 -16.50
C GLY A 454 -10.34 2.35 -15.74
N GLY A 455 -9.61 3.27 -15.11
CA GLY A 455 -8.40 3.00 -14.32
C GLY A 455 -8.62 3.20 -12.83
N MET A 456 -7.52 3.22 -12.07
CA MET A 456 -7.50 3.47 -10.62
C MET A 456 -8.03 4.87 -10.22
N THR A 457 -8.05 5.80 -11.14
CA THR A 457 -8.54 7.18 -10.98
C THR A 457 -9.90 7.42 -11.65
N SER A 458 -10.53 6.37 -12.18
CA SER A 458 -11.86 6.48 -12.77
C SER A 458 -12.90 6.88 -11.72
N HIS A 459 -14.01 7.46 -12.18
CA HIS A 459 -15.13 7.89 -11.32
C HIS A 459 -15.61 6.74 -10.42
N ALA A 460 -15.81 5.52 -10.97
CA ALA A 460 -16.14 4.33 -10.19
C ALA A 460 -15.15 4.05 -9.06
N ALA A 461 -13.86 4.06 -9.39
CA ALA A 461 -12.79 3.73 -8.46
C ALA A 461 -12.71 4.73 -7.29
N VAL A 462 -12.83 6.02 -7.59
CA VAL A 462 -12.74 7.09 -6.59
C VAL A 462 -13.94 7.04 -5.64
N ILE A 463 -15.16 6.93 -6.19
CA ILE A 463 -16.38 6.90 -5.38
C ILE A 463 -16.46 5.62 -4.55
N ALA A 464 -16.24 4.46 -5.16
CA ALA A 464 -16.27 3.18 -4.44
C ALA A 464 -15.26 3.17 -3.28
N ARG A 465 -14.05 3.70 -3.50
CA ARG A 465 -13.03 3.82 -2.46
C ARG A 465 -13.45 4.79 -1.35
N GLY A 466 -14.04 5.92 -1.70
CA GLY A 466 -14.59 6.88 -0.72
C GLY A 466 -15.67 6.27 0.16
N MET A 467 -16.49 5.39 -0.41
CA MET A 467 -17.58 4.70 0.27
C MET A 467 -17.17 3.34 0.89
N GLY A 468 -15.91 2.93 0.80
CA GLY A 468 -15.44 1.63 1.29
C GLY A 468 -16.07 0.42 0.58
N LYS A 469 -16.56 0.60 -0.65
CA LYS A 469 -17.19 -0.47 -1.45
C LYS A 469 -16.14 -1.19 -2.30
N PRO A 470 -16.12 -2.53 -2.34
CA PRO A 470 -15.25 -3.27 -3.25
C PRO A 470 -15.45 -2.83 -4.70
N CYS A 471 -14.34 -2.60 -5.42
CA CYS A 471 -14.42 -2.23 -6.83
C CYS A 471 -13.31 -2.91 -7.65
N VAL A 472 -13.74 -3.55 -8.74
CA VAL A 472 -12.85 -4.03 -9.79
C VAL A 472 -13.09 -3.18 -11.03
N ALA A 473 -12.07 -2.42 -11.47
CA ALA A 473 -12.16 -1.54 -12.63
C ALA A 473 -11.38 -2.11 -13.83
N GLY A 474 -11.83 -1.78 -15.04
CA GLY A 474 -11.10 -2.13 -16.25
C GLY A 474 -10.99 -3.63 -16.53
N ALA A 475 -11.96 -4.44 -16.16
CA ALA A 475 -12.01 -5.88 -16.48
C ALA A 475 -12.30 -6.09 -17.99
N SER A 476 -11.34 -5.74 -18.85
CA SER A 476 -11.48 -5.63 -20.31
C SER A 476 -11.74 -6.96 -21.04
N SER A 477 -11.51 -8.10 -20.37
CA SER A 477 -11.88 -9.41 -20.89
C SER A 477 -13.39 -9.66 -20.87
N LEU A 478 -14.16 -8.86 -20.15
CA LEU A 478 -15.62 -8.92 -20.11
C LEU A 478 -16.22 -7.91 -21.08
N LYS A 479 -17.29 -8.31 -21.75
CA LYS A 479 -18.12 -7.42 -22.61
C LYS A 479 -19.53 -7.35 -22.02
N ILE A 480 -19.95 -6.15 -21.68
CA ILE A 480 -21.28 -5.89 -21.13
C ILE A 480 -22.20 -5.46 -22.27
N ASP A 481 -23.35 -6.12 -22.36
CA ASP A 481 -24.46 -5.72 -23.21
C ASP A 481 -25.65 -5.41 -22.31
N VAL A 482 -25.84 -4.11 -22.03
CA VAL A 482 -26.91 -3.64 -21.15
C VAL A 482 -28.29 -3.89 -21.76
N ALA A 483 -28.44 -3.81 -23.10
CA ALA A 483 -29.70 -3.99 -23.79
C ALA A 483 -30.15 -5.47 -23.76
N GLU A 484 -29.22 -6.40 -23.94
CA GLU A 484 -29.49 -7.83 -23.84
C GLU A 484 -29.45 -8.34 -22.38
N GLY A 485 -29.03 -7.52 -21.43
CA GLY A 485 -28.88 -7.93 -20.03
C GLY A 485 -27.82 -9.01 -19.81
N THR A 486 -26.70 -8.96 -20.55
CA THR A 486 -25.67 -10.01 -20.51
C THR A 486 -24.27 -9.47 -20.28
N VAL A 487 -23.41 -10.32 -19.62
CA VAL A 487 -21.97 -10.12 -19.49
C VAL A 487 -21.29 -11.32 -20.14
N LYS A 488 -20.53 -11.09 -21.21
CA LYS A 488 -19.83 -12.12 -21.98
C LYS A 488 -18.33 -12.08 -21.67
N GLY A 489 -17.74 -13.24 -21.33
CA GLY A 489 -16.32 -13.44 -21.11
C GLY A 489 -15.79 -14.66 -21.89
N PRO A 490 -14.49 -14.98 -21.80
CA PRO A 490 -13.91 -16.14 -22.47
C PRO A 490 -14.59 -17.44 -22.03
N GLY A 491 -15.39 -18.04 -22.95
CA GLY A 491 -16.12 -19.28 -22.70
C GLY A 491 -17.29 -19.20 -21.71
N LEU A 492 -17.74 -17.98 -21.35
CA LEU A 492 -18.77 -17.75 -20.35
C LEU A 492 -19.75 -16.66 -20.79
N THR A 493 -21.02 -16.85 -20.49
CA THR A 493 -22.06 -15.82 -20.61
C THR A 493 -22.88 -15.81 -19.32
N LEU A 494 -22.90 -14.68 -18.64
CA LEU A 494 -23.69 -14.42 -17.46
C LEU A 494 -24.86 -13.50 -17.84
N LYS A 495 -25.95 -13.63 -17.12
CA LYS A 495 -27.17 -12.83 -17.31
C LYS A 495 -27.39 -11.92 -16.11
N LYS A 496 -28.17 -10.89 -16.30
CA LYS A 496 -28.72 -10.07 -15.24
C LYS A 496 -29.36 -10.97 -14.17
N GLY A 497 -29.05 -10.74 -12.91
CA GLY A 497 -29.49 -11.55 -11.77
C GLY A 497 -28.60 -12.74 -11.42
N ASP A 498 -27.65 -13.13 -12.29
CA ASP A 498 -26.65 -14.12 -11.92
C ASP A 498 -25.74 -13.59 -10.80
N ILE A 499 -25.33 -14.49 -9.90
CA ILE A 499 -24.47 -14.10 -8.79
C ILE A 499 -23.00 -14.16 -9.21
N ILE A 500 -22.28 -13.10 -8.90
CA ILE A 500 -20.83 -13.03 -9.00
C ILE A 500 -20.23 -12.54 -7.68
N THR A 501 -18.96 -12.84 -7.47
CA THR A 501 -18.17 -12.28 -6.39
C THR A 501 -17.03 -11.46 -6.99
N ILE A 502 -16.82 -10.26 -6.46
CA ILE A 502 -15.68 -9.44 -6.81
C ILE A 502 -14.71 -9.36 -5.62
N ASP A 503 -13.42 -9.50 -5.91
CA ASP A 503 -12.33 -9.24 -4.99
C ASP A 503 -11.60 -7.98 -5.45
N GLY A 504 -11.98 -6.85 -4.88
CA GLY A 504 -11.41 -5.55 -5.19
C GLY A 504 -9.98 -5.38 -4.67
N SER A 505 -9.52 -6.25 -3.75
CA SER A 505 -8.14 -6.24 -3.26
C SER A 505 -7.18 -6.90 -4.25
N LEU A 506 -7.64 -7.94 -4.96
CA LEU A 506 -6.85 -8.69 -5.95
C LEU A 506 -7.22 -8.31 -7.41
N GLY A 507 -8.27 -7.51 -7.60
CA GLY A 507 -8.80 -7.19 -8.94
C GLY A 507 -9.43 -8.40 -9.65
N GLN A 508 -10.00 -9.35 -8.91
CA GLN A 508 -10.56 -10.58 -9.46
C GLN A 508 -12.09 -10.55 -9.50
N VAL A 509 -12.66 -11.14 -10.54
CA VAL A 509 -14.08 -11.44 -10.66
C VAL A 509 -14.23 -12.96 -10.63
N LEU A 510 -15.06 -13.47 -9.72
CA LEU A 510 -15.27 -14.89 -9.49
C LEU A 510 -16.71 -15.27 -9.80
N LYS A 511 -16.90 -16.49 -10.25
CA LYS A 511 -18.22 -17.05 -10.54
C LYS A 511 -18.92 -17.48 -9.26
N GLY A 512 -20.20 -17.11 -9.15
CA GLY A 512 -21.05 -17.49 -8.01
C GLY A 512 -20.74 -16.73 -6.72
N GLU A 513 -21.34 -17.19 -5.65
CA GLU A 513 -21.16 -16.65 -4.30
C GLU A 513 -19.96 -17.31 -3.62
N VAL A 514 -19.05 -16.47 -3.12
CA VAL A 514 -17.87 -16.90 -2.36
C VAL A 514 -17.92 -16.28 -0.97
N ALA A 515 -17.77 -17.10 0.06
CA ALA A 515 -17.86 -16.63 1.45
C ALA A 515 -16.83 -15.54 1.75
N ALA A 516 -17.32 -14.41 2.26
CA ALA A 516 -16.48 -13.29 2.71
C ALA A 516 -16.48 -13.19 4.24
N VAL A 517 -15.31 -12.87 4.79
CA VAL A 517 -15.11 -12.63 6.22
C VAL A 517 -15.16 -11.14 6.46
N LYS A 518 -16.06 -10.69 7.34
CA LYS A 518 -16.18 -9.27 7.73
C LYS A 518 -14.96 -8.83 8.56
N PRO A 519 -14.52 -7.58 8.43
CA PRO A 519 -13.44 -7.04 9.24
C PRO A 519 -13.83 -7.01 10.71
N SER A 520 -12.86 -7.26 11.59
CA SER A 520 -13.05 -7.18 13.04
C SER A 520 -11.91 -6.42 13.69
N LEU A 521 -12.24 -5.32 14.38
CA LEU A 521 -11.31 -4.58 15.23
C LEU A 521 -11.15 -5.24 16.60
N SER A 522 -10.87 -6.52 16.65
CA SER A 522 -10.77 -7.30 17.90
C SER A 522 -9.35 -7.80 18.16
N GLY A 523 -9.09 -8.32 19.36
CA GLY A 523 -7.85 -8.98 19.70
C GLY A 523 -6.60 -8.09 19.61
N ASP A 524 -5.57 -8.57 18.93
CA ASP A 524 -4.29 -7.89 18.81
C ASP A 524 -4.39 -6.58 17.99
N PHE A 525 -5.32 -6.49 17.04
CA PHE A 525 -5.51 -5.27 16.26
C PHE A 525 -6.11 -4.13 17.10
N ALA A 526 -7.14 -4.41 17.92
CA ALA A 526 -7.69 -3.42 18.85
C ALA A 526 -6.63 -2.94 19.85
N LYS A 527 -5.82 -3.86 20.37
CA LYS A 527 -4.72 -3.56 21.28
C LYS A 527 -3.65 -2.69 20.60
N PHE A 528 -3.27 -3.01 19.38
CA PHE A 528 -2.31 -2.25 18.58
C PHE A 528 -2.79 -0.81 18.35
N LEU A 529 -4.07 -0.61 17.97
CA LEU A 529 -4.64 0.72 17.81
C LEU A 529 -4.75 1.49 19.14
N SER A 530 -4.95 0.79 20.27
CA SER A 530 -4.93 1.46 21.59
C SER A 530 -3.54 2.01 21.94
N TRP A 531 -2.46 1.38 21.48
CA TRP A 531 -1.11 1.94 21.62
C TRP A 531 -0.94 3.18 20.76
N ALA A 532 -1.49 3.17 19.52
CA ALA A 532 -1.48 4.34 18.65
C ALA A 532 -2.19 5.54 19.30
N ASP A 533 -3.36 5.31 19.92
CA ASP A 533 -4.10 6.37 20.60
C ASP A 533 -3.35 6.97 21.81
N LYS A 534 -2.58 6.15 22.53
CA LYS A 534 -1.74 6.64 23.63
C LYS A 534 -0.53 7.45 23.14
N ALA A 535 -0.01 7.11 21.95
CA ALA A 535 1.21 7.71 21.43
C ALA A 535 0.97 9.01 20.66
N ARG A 536 -0.19 9.16 19.99
CA ARG A 536 -0.51 10.32 19.16
C ARG A 536 -0.90 11.54 19.99
N ARG A 537 -0.55 12.72 19.50
CA ARG A 537 -1.01 14.01 20.02
C ARG A 537 -2.29 14.46 19.32
N MET A 538 -2.27 14.43 17.98
CA MET A 538 -3.42 14.84 17.17
C MET A 538 -4.61 13.91 17.37
N LYS A 539 -5.81 14.49 17.41
CA LYS A 539 -7.07 13.76 17.35
C LYS A 539 -7.39 13.33 15.93
N VAL A 540 -8.16 12.24 15.81
CA VAL A 540 -8.62 11.72 14.52
C VAL A 540 -10.14 11.78 14.50
N ARG A 541 -10.70 12.56 13.58
CA ARG A 541 -12.12 12.69 13.31
C ARG A 541 -12.48 12.06 11.96
N ALA A 542 -13.76 11.91 11.70
CA ALA A 542 -14.24 11.40 10.42
C ALA A 542 -15.06 12.42 9.63
N ASN A 543 -15.03 12.29 8.31
CA ASN A 543 -15.99 12.92 7.41
C ASN A 543 -17.18 11.98 7.29
N ALA A 544 -18.36 12.39 7.72
CA ALA A 544 -19.56 11.56 7.72
C ALA A 544 -20.83 12.41 7.57
N GLU A 545 -21.67 12.04 6.64
CA GLU A 545 -22.92 12.72 6.33
C GLU A 545 -24.15 11.90 6.74
N THR A 546 -24.02 10.57 6.79
CA THR A 546 -25.12 9.66 7.09
C THR A 546 -24.96 9.00 8.47
N PRO A 547 -26.07 8.56 9.11
CA PRO A 547 -26.00 7.78 10.35
C PRO A 547 -25.18 6.48 10.20
N HIS A 548 -25.14 5.90 9.00
CA HIS A 548 -24.34 4.72 8.70
C HIS A 548 -22.84 5.03 8.78
N ASP A 549 -22.40 6.07 8.09
CA ASP A 549 -21.00 6.50 8.10
C ASP A 549 -20.53 6.89 9.50
N ALA A 550 -21.39 7.59 10.24
CA ALA A 550 -21.12 7.99 11.61
C ALA A 550 -20.92 6.78 12.54
N ARG A 551 -21.71 5.69 12.38
CA ARG A 551 -21.52 4.44 13.15
C ARG A 551 -20.21 3.79 12.79
N ILE A 552 -19.89 3.63 11.50
CA ILE A 552 -18.59 3.06 11.07
C ILE A 552 -17.44 3.88 11.64
N ALA A 553 -17.52 5.20 11.53
CA ALA A 553 -16.49 6.09 12.08
C ALA A 553 -16.32 5.90 13.60
N ARG A 554 -17.42 5.78 14.34
CA ARG A 554 -17.41 5.54 15.78
C ARG A 554 -16.79 4.19 16.12
N ASP A 555 -17.17 3.14 15.38
CA ASP A 555 -16.64 1.78 15.56
C ASP A 555 -15.14 1.71 15.26
N PHE A 556 -14.67 2.49 14.28
CA PHE A 556 -13.25 2.64 13.97
C PHE A 556 -12.48 3.58 14.90
N GLY A 557 -13.16 4.15 15.90
CA GLY A 557 -12.54 4.95 16.95
C GLY A 557 -12.31 6.42 16.60
N ALA A 558 -13.13 6.99 15.71
CA ALA A 558 -13.13 8.42 15.47
C ALA A 558 -13.55 9.19 16.74
N GLU A 559 -12.85 10.30 16.99
CA GLU A 559 -13.07 11.19 18.15
C GLU A 559 -14.01 12.36 17.82
N GLY A 560 -14.84 12.22 16.81
CA GLY A 560 -15.84 13.18 16.36
C GLY A 560 -16.04 13.14 14.85
N ILE A 561 -16.95 13.98 14.38
CA ILE A 561 -17.09 14.30 12.95
C ILE A 561 -16.37 15.63 12.70
N GLY A 562 -15.40 15.62 11.79
CA GLY A 562 -14.65 16.83 11.41
C GLY A 562 -15.23 17.54 10.19
N LEU A 563 -16.08 16.83 9.41
CA LEU A 563 -16.84 17.41 8.30
C LEU A 563 -18.11 16.60 8.07
N SER A 564 -19.26 17.25 8.18
CA SER A 564 -20.53 16.79 7.65
C SER A 564 -21.02 17.79 6.60
N ARG A 565 -21.14 17.32 5.34
CA ARG A 565 -21.57 18.15 4.20
C ARG A 565 -23.07 18.15 4.10
N THR A 566 -23.71 19.29 4.36
CA THR A 566 -25.18 19.37 4.36
C THR A 566 -25.80 19.27 2.98
N GLU A 567 -25.06 19.60 1.91
CA GLU A 567 -25.53 19.49 0.52
C GLU A 567 -25.93 18.07 0.16
N HIS A 568 -25.22 17.05 0.64
CA HIS A 568 -25.56 15.66 0.35
C HIS A 568 -26.93 15.27 0.94
N MET A 569 -27.31 15.89 2.05
CA MET A 569 -28.60 15.64 2.69
C MET A 569 -29.78 16.21 1.87
N PHE A 570 -29.56 17.23 1.01
CA PHE A 570 -30.61 17.85 0.21
C PHE A 570 -30.98 17.07 -1.05
N PHE A 571 -30.14 16.14 -1.49
CA PHE A 571 -30.43 15.35 -2.71
C PHE A 571 -31.36 14.15 -2.49
N GLU A 572 -31.69 13.82 -1.25
CA GLU A 572 -32.52 12.65 -0.94
C GLU A 572 -34.00 12.92 -0.98
N GLY A 573 -34.80 12.07 -1.67
CA GLY A 573 -36.26 12.03 -1.66
C GLY A 573 -36.92 13.36 -2.03
N ASP A 574 -37.92 13.75 -1.25
CA ASP A 574 -38.71 14.98 -1.50
C ASP A 574 -37.91 16.26 -1.13
N ARG A 575 -36.75 16.15 -0.50
CA ARG A 575 -35.93 17.30 -0.10
C ARG A 575 -35.46 18.11 -1.31
N ILE A 576 -35.09 17.43 -2.38
CA ILE A 576 -34.61 18.08 -3.61
C ILE A 576 -35.76 18.91 -4.26
N ILE A 577 -37.03 18.47 -4.13
CA ILE A 577 -38.17 19.21 -4.62
C ILE A 577 -38.33 20.52 -3.84
N ALA A 578 -38.28 20.45 -2.50
CA ALA A 578 -38.39 21.63 -1.66
C ALA A 578 -37.20 22.61 -1.86
N MET A 579 -35.98 22.08 -2.10
CA MET A 579 -34.81 22.91 -2.47
C MET A 579 -35.00 23.60 -3.81
N ARG A 580 -35.53 22.91 -4.81
CA ARG A 580 -35.88 23.50 -6.13
C ARG A 580 -37.01 24.55 -6.00
N GLU A 581 -38.03 24.32 -5.16
CA GLU A 581 -39.04 25.33 -4.84
C GLU A 581 -38.41 26.59 -4.26
N MET A 582 -37.47 26.44 -3.33
CA MET A 582 -36.72 27.56 -2.73
C MET A 582 -35.93 28.35 -3.79
N ILE A 583 -35.23 27.67 -4.69
CA ILE A 583 -34.40 28.28 -5.74
C ILE A 583 -35.27 29.04 -6.76
N LEU A 584 -36.48 28.56 -7.01
CA LEU A 584 -37.40 29.13 -7.99
C LEU A 584 -38.33 30.22 -7.41
N ALA A 585 -38.29 30.39 -6.09
CA ALA A 585 -39.12 31.37 -5.39
C ALA A 585 -38.73 32.83 -5.71
N ASP A 586 -39.67 33.68 -6.01
CA ASP A 586 -39.45 35.10 -6.35
C ASP A 586 -39.14 36.00 -5.15
N GLY A 587 -39.52 35.58 -3.92
CA GLY A 587 -39.36 36.39 -2.73
C GLY A 587 -38.94 35.64 -1.48
N GLU A 588 -38.40 36.36 -0.46
CA GLU A 588 -37.96 35.78 0.81
C GLU A 588 -39.05 34.98 1.51
N ARG A 589 -40.30 35.46 1.49
CA ARG A 589 -41.43 34.75 2.12
C ARG A 589 -41.64 33.35 1.55
N ASP A 590 -41.60 33.24 0.22
CA ASP A 590 -41.82 31.96 -0.45
C ASP A 590 -40.61 31.03 -0.30
N ARG A 591 -39.37 31.57 -0.28
CA ARG A 591 -38.15 30.81 0.06
C ARG A 591 -38.22 30.26 1.48
N ARG A 592 -38.66 31.05 2.47
CA ARG A 592 -38.83 30.58 3.85
C ARG A 592 -39.88 29.48 3.95
N ALA A 593 -40.97 29.58 3.18
CA ALA A 593 -42.00 28.54 3.13
C ALA A 593 -41.47 27.21 2.56
N ALA A 594 -40.63 27.28 1.54
CA ALA A 594 -39.97 26.09 0.98
C ALA A 594 -38.98 25.48 1.99
N LEU A 595 -38.10 26.31 2.60
CA LEU A 595 -37.13 25.87 3.60
C LEU A 595 -37.78 25.26 4.85
N ALA A 596 -38.99 25.73 5.24
CA ALA A 596 -39.72 25.15 6.36
C ALA A 596 -40.16 23.68 6.12
N LYS A 597 -40.20 23.22 4.86
CA LYS A 597 -40.47 21.81 4.52
C LYS A 597 -39.22 20.94 4.75
N ILE A 598 -38.04 21.51 4.57
CA ILE A 598 -36.73 20.83 4.74
C ILE A 598 -36.33 20.71 6.21
N LEU A 599 -36.61 21.74 7.00
CA LEU A 599 -36.17 21.86 8.39
C LEU A 599 -36.41 20.61 9.26
N PRO A 600 -37.65 20.01 9.31
CA PRO A 600 -37.91 18.85 10.16
C PRO A 600 -37.05 17.62 9.82
N VAL A 601 -36.80 17.43 8.52
CA VAL A 601 -36.07 16.28 8.04
C VAL A 601 -34.56 16.45 8.31
N LEU A 602 -34.03 17.64 8.03
CA LEU A 602 -32.64 17.97 8.31
C LEU A 602 -32.33 17.91 9.82
N ARG A 603 -33.29 18.37 10.66
CA ARG A 603 -33.19 18.22 12.13
C ARG A 603 -33.11 16.75 12.53
N ALA A 604 -33.91 15.87 11.97
CA ALA A 604 -33.87 14.44 12.29
C ALA A 604 -32.54 13.80 11.91
N ASP A 605 -31.93 14.21 10.79
CA ASP A 605 -30.60 13.75 10.41
C ASP A 605 -29.53 14.17 11.42
N PHE A 606 -29.56 15.43 11.86
CA PHE A 606 -28.63 15.92 12.89
C PHE A 606 -28.87 15.26 14.26
N GLU A 607 -30.11 14.99 14.64
CA GLU A 607 -30.43 14.23 15.86
C GLU A 607 -29.79 12.85 15.83
N ALA A 608 -29.85 12.16 14.70
CA ALA A 608 -29.21 10.86 14.53
C ALA A 608 -27.68 10.95 14.61
N LEU A 609 -27.06 11.94 13.95
CA LEU A 609 -25.59 12.15 14.04
C LEU A 609 -25.15 12.48 15.47
N PHE A 610 -25.81 13.40 16.15
CA PHE A 610 -25.51 13.77 17.55
C PHE A 610 -25.69 12.60 18.51
N SER A 611 -26.72 11.78 18.31
CA SER A 611 -26.98 10.60 19.14
C SER A 611 -25.88 9.54 18.97
N ILE A 612 -25.43 9.28 17.73
CA ILE A 612 -24.35 8.33 17.45
C ILE A 612 -23.02 8.85 18.03
N MET A 613 -22.74 10.14 17.89
CA MET A 613 -21.51 10.79 18.34
C MET A 613 -21.62 11.37 19.75
N ALA A 614 -22.49 10.84 20.61
CA ALA A 614 -22.70 11.35 21.96
C ALA A 614 -21.37 11.58 22.71
N GLY A 615 -21.20 12.80 23.23
CA GLY A 615 -20.00 13.24 23.94
C GLY A 615 -18.82 13.64 23.07
N LEU A 616 -18.96 13.59 21.73
CA LEU A 616 -17.92 13.96 20.76
C LEU A 616 -18.37 15.15 19.90
N PRO A 617 -17.44 15.96 19.37
CA PRO A 617 -17.78 17.09 18.48
C PRO A 617 -18.31 16.61 17.13
N VAL A 618 -19.29 17.35 16.61
CA VAL A 618 -19.85 17.16 15.27
C VAL A 618 -19.76 18.47 14.52
N CYS A 619 -18.86 18.55 13.55
CA CYS A 619 -18.66 19.71 12.71
C CYS A 619 -19.57 19.63 11.47
N ILE A 620 -20.52 20.55 11.37
CA ILE A 620 -21.51 20.65 10.30
C ILE A 620 -21.17 21.84 9.42
N ARG A 621 -20.87 21.59 8.14
CA ARG A 621 -20.64 22.62 7.14
C ARG A 621 -21.98 23.13 6.61
N LEU A 622 -22.18 24.43 6.67
CA LEU A 622 -23.32 25.07 6.02
C LEU A 622 -23.24 24.89 4.50
N LEU A 623 -24.38 25.12 3.81
CA LEU A 623 -24.52 24.92 2.37
C LEU A 623 -23.38 25.57 1.59
N ASP A 624 -22.70 24.75 0.79
CA ASP A 624 -21.50 25.17 0.03
C ASP A 624 -21.74 25.31 -1.48
N PRO A 625 -22.32 24.34 -2.22
CA PRO A 625 -22.40 24.41 -3.67
C PRO A 625 -23.34 25.51 -4.18
N PRO A 626 -23.13 25.99 -5.41
CA PRO A 626 -24.02 26.95 -6.04
C PRO A 626 -25.40 26.35 -6.33
N LEU A 627 -26.42 27.20 -6.35
CA LEU A 627 -27.82 26.76 -6.46
C LEU A 627 -28.16 25.96 -7.72
N HIS A 628 -27.45 26.17 -8.82
CA HIS A 628 -27.72 25.46 -10.06
C HIS A 628 -27.42 23.97 -10.00
N GLU A 629 -26.59 23.50 -9.05
CA GLU A 629 -26.31 22.07 -8.84
C GLU A 629 -27.54 21.28 -8.36
N PHE A 630 -28.50 21.96 -7.74
CA PHE A 630 -29.77 21.35 -7.33
C PHE A 630 -30.86 21.37 -8.44
N LEU A 631 -30.59 22.07 -9.53
CA LEU A 631 -31.52 22.18 -10.65
C LEU A 631 -31.25 21.08 -11.69
N PRO A 632 -32.25 20.80 -12.57
CA PRO A 632 -32.03 19.76 -13.60
C PRO A 632 -30.85 20.05 -14.52
N SER A 633 -30.11 19.01 -14.83
CA SER A 633 -29.01 19.04 -15.79
C SER A 633 -29.45 18.71 -17.21
N VAL A 634 -28.53 18.75 -18.16
CA VAL A 634 -28.78 18.38 -19.56
C VAL A 634 -29.01 16.87 -19.63
N GLY A 635 -30.22 16.45 -19.99
CA GLY A 635 -30.62 15.03 -20.04
C GLY A 635 -31.72 14.65 -19.05
N ASP A 636 -31.98 15.48 -18.02
CA ASP A 636 -33.03 15.23 -17.05
C ASP A 636 -34.43 15.47 -17.67
N ASP A 637 -35.43 14.79 -17.10
CA ASP A 637 -36.84 15.02 -17.46
C ASP A 637 -37.37 16.37 -16.90
N VAL A 638 -37.00 17.44 -17.56
CA VAL A 638 -37.43 18.80 -17.19
C VAL A 638 -38.96 18.93 -17.16
N VAL A 639 -39.68 18.14 -17.96
CA VAL A 639 -41.16 18.21 -18.03
C VAL A 639 -41.75 17.54 -16.79
N GLY A 640 -41.25 16.36 -16.40
CA GLY A 640 -41.67 15.69 -15.19
C GLY A 640 -41.39 16.53 -13.94
N ILE A 641 -40.18 17.06 -13.82
CA ILE A 641 -39.74 17.94 -12.71
C ILE A 641 -40.62 19.21 -12.65
N ALA A 642 -40.88 19.85 -13.77
CA ALA A 642 -41.73 21.03 -13.81
C ALA A 642 -43.19 20.71 -13.38
N LYS A 643 -43.69 19.52 -13.69
CA LYS A 643 -45.00 19.04 -13.23
C LYS A 643 -45.01 18.85 -11.72
N ASP A 644 -43.99 18.25 -11.14
CA ASP A 644 -43.86 18.06 -9.69
C ASP A 644 -43.78 19.40 -8.93
N LEU A 645 -43.08 20.37 -9.50
CA LEU A 645 -42.96 21.73 -9.00
C LEU A 645 -44.19 22.61 -9.32
N LYS A 646 -45.12 22.13 -10.13
CA LYS A 646 -46.34 22.88 -10.60
C LYS A 646 -46.00 24.20 -11.29
N ILE A 647 -44.96 24.21 -12.10
CA ILE A 647 -44.53 25.38 -12.90
C ILE A 647 -44.48 25.05 -14.39
N ASP A 648 -44.39 26.12 -15.22
CA ASP A 648 -44.20 25.97 -16.65
C ASP A 648 -42.77 25.42 -16.95
N PRO A 649 -42.62 24.34 -17.76
CA PRO A 649 -41.32 23.83 -18.19
C PRO A 649 -40.42 24.85 -18.86
N ALA A 650 -41.00 25.84 -19.59
CA ALA A 650 -40.21 26.91 -20.19
C ALA A 650 -39.68 27.90 -19.17
N ALA A 651 -40.42 28.17 -18.09
CA ALA A 651 -39.94 28.95 -16.98
C ALA A 651 -38.79 28.27 -16.22
N LEU A 652 -38.90 26.95 -15.99
CA LEU A 652 -37.84 26.16 -15.37
C LEU A 652 -36.55 26.19 -16.20
N ARG A 653 -36.64 25.95 -17.52
CA ARG A 653 -35.47 26.01 -18.43
C ARG A 653 -34.81 27.37 -18.43
N ARG A 654 -35.59 28.46 -18.44
CA ARG A 654 -35.07 29.81 -18.37
C ARG A 654 -34.32 30.06 -17.07
N ARG A 655 -34.86 29.64 -15.92
CA ARG A 655 -34.26 29.84 -14.63
C ARG A 655 -32.98 28.99 -14.45
N VAL A 656 -32.95 27.77 -14.96
CA VAL A 656 -31.76 26.94 -15.04
C VAL A 656 -30.66 27.65 -15.85
N ALA A 657 -31.00 28.20 -16.99
CA ALA A 657 -30.05 28.91 -17.84
C ALA A 657 -29.53 30.20 -17.17
N GLU A 658 -30.37 30.96 -16.45
CA GLU A 658 -29.98 32.17 -15.72
C GLU A 658 -29.03 31.89 -14.55
N LEU A 659 -29.27 30.80 -13.83
CA LEU A 659 -28.47 30.43 -12.64
C LEU A 659 -27.21 29.65 -12.97
N ARG A 660 -27.10 29.16 -14.21
CA ARG A 660 -25.93 28.34 -14.61
C ARG A 660 -24.68 29.20 -14.61
N GLU A 661 -23.72 28.83 -13.81
CA GLU A 661 -22.42 29.49 -13.70
C GLU A 661 -21.43 28.90 -14.71
N GLN A 662 -20.55 29.74 -15.25
CA GLN A 662 -19.47 29.30 -16.13
C GLN A 662 -18.36 28.60 -15.38
N ASN A 663 -18.10 29.02 -14.15
CA ASN A 663 -17.14 28.42 -13.24
C ASN A 663 -17.76 28.27 -11.84
N PRO A 664 -18.41 27.12 -11.55
CA PRO A 664 -19.05 26.86 -10.27
C PRO A 664 -18.12 27.00 -9.06
N MET A 665 -16.85 26.66 -9.24
CA MET A 665 -15.85 26.70 -8.17
C MET A 665 -15.62 28.11 -7.62
N LEU A 666 -15.71 29.12 -8.48
CA LEU A 666 -15.42 30.52 -8.16
C LEU A 666 -16.69 31.39 -8.09
N GLY A 667 -17.87 30.78 -8.17
CA GLY A 667 -19.14 31.43 -8.35
C GLY A 667 -19.85 31.86 -7.06
N HIS A 668 -21.19 31.90 -7.14
CA HIS A 668 -22.10 32.30 -6.07
C HIS A 668 -22.43 31.11 -5.17
N ARG A 669 -21.49 30.70 -4.34
CA ARG A 669 -21.55 29.56 -3.43
C ARG A 669 -21.05 29.90 -2.02
N GLY A 670 -21.23 28.99 -1.08
CA GLY A 670 -20.70 29.10 0.28
C GLY A 670 -21.17 30.39 0.98
N VAL A 671 -20.28 31.05 1.69
CA VAL A 671 -20.62 32.29 2.42
C VAL A 671 -21.27 33.37 1.55
N ARG A 672 -20.91 33.46 0.28
CA ARG A 672 -21.50 34.42 -0.67
C ARG A 672 -23.00 34.17 -0.87
N LEU A 673 -23.36 32.90 -1.00
CA LEU A 673 -24.75 32.46 -1.10
C LEU A 673 -25.48 32.69 0.22
N LEU A 674 -24.89 32.35 1.36
CA LEU A 674 -25.47 32.52 2.70
C LEU A 674 -25.71 33.99 3.05
N LEU A 675 -24.93 34.91 2.49
CA LEU A 675 -25.17 36.34 2.65
C LEU A 675 -26.27 36.88 1.74
N SER A 676 -26.40 36.35 0.52
CA SER A 676 -27.45 36.75 -0.43
C SER A 676 -28.84 36.15 -0.08
N TYR A 677 -28.85 34.96 0.50
CA TYR A 677 -30.06 34.23 0.93
C TYR A 677 -29.91 33.82 2.41
N PRO A 678 -29.98 34.81 3.35
CA PRO A 678 -29.68 34.58 4.75
C PRO A 678 -30.66 33.63 5.46
N GLU A 679 -31.86 33.46 4.90
CA GLU A 679 -32.86 32.50 5.37
C GLU A 679 -32.38 31.05 5.28
N ILE A 680 -31.39 30.71 4.43
CA ILE A 680 -30.75 29.39 4.41
C ILE A 680 -29.94 29.18 5.69
N THR A 681 -29.18 30.21 6.09
CA THR A 681 -28.40 30.16 7.35
C THR A 681 -29.35 29.97 8.54
N ASP A 682 -30.43 30.75 8.59
CA ASP A 682 -31.43 30.69 9.68
C ASP A 682 -32.02 29.28 9.79
N MET A 683 -32.42 28.67 8.68
CA MET A 683 -32.99 27.33 8.65
C MET A 683 -32.00 26.26 9.07
N GLN A 684 -30.76 26.26 8.54
CA GLN A 684 -29.75 25.27 8.88
C GLN A 684 -29.32 25.40 10.35
N ALA A 685 -29.08 26.61 10.83
CA ALA A 685 -28.72 26.85 12.24
C ALA A 685 -29.86 26.39 13.17
N ARG A 686 -31.14 26.71 12.83
CA ARG A 686 -32.29 26.25 13.61
C ARG A 686 -32.39 24.74 13.67
N ALA A 687 -32.21 24.05 12.52
CA ALA A 687 -32.21 22.58 12.50
C ALA A 687 -31.13 21.97 13.39
N ILE A 688 -29.89 22.53 13.38
CA ILE A 688 -28.77 22.09 14.19
C ILE A 688 -29.10 22.29 15.69
N PHE A 689 -29.57 23.47 16.06
CA PHE A 689 -29.82 23.80 17.47
C PHE A 689 -31.04 23.06 18.04
N GLU A 690 -32.12 22.91 17.27
CA GLU A 690 -33.27 22.11 17.69
C GLU A 690 -32.87 20.63 17.87
N ALA A 691 -32.05 20.09 16.96
CA ALA A 691 -31.53 18.73 17.09
C ALA A 691 -30.65 18.57 18.33
N ALA A 692 -29.74 19.53 18.58
CA ALA A 692 -28.92 19.53 19.79
C ALA A 692 -29.75 19.60 21.08
N ALA A 693 -30.77 20.46 21.11
CA ALA A 693 -31.67 20.58 22.27
C ALA A 693 -32.49 19.30 22.51
N ASN A 694 -32.99 18.68 21.44
CA ASN A 694 -33.76 17.44 21.55
C ASN A 694 -32.88 16.27 22.04
N VAL A 695 -31.66 16.13 21.51
CA VAL A 695 -30.73 15.09 21.97
C VAL A 695 -30.30 15.35 23.44
N ALA A 696 -30.01 16.59 23.81
CA ALA A 696 -29.68 16.94 25.18
C ALA A 696 -30.83 16.56 26.15
N LYS A 697 -32.06 16.82 25.78
CA LYS A 697 -33.24 16.47 26.56
C LYS A 697 -33.42 14.96 26.73
N LEU A 698 -33.14 14.19 25.68
CA LEU A 698 -33.32 12.73 25.70
C LEU A 698 -32.16 12.00 26.41
N SER A 699 -30.93 12.42 26.18
CA SER A 699 -29.72 11.75 26.66
C SER A 699 -29.19 12.29 27.99
N GLY A 700 -29.61 13.48 28.38
CA GLY A 700 -29.05 14.22 29.54
C GLY A 700 -27.65 14.80 29.27
N THR A 701 -27.11 14.68 28.07
CA THR A 701 -25.79 15.19 27.68
C THR A 701 -25.93 16.07 26.43
N ALA A 702 -25.49 17.33 26.53
CA ALA A 702 -25.52 18.23 25.38
C ALA A 702 -24.48 17.81 24.34
N PRO A 703 -24.87 17.68 23.06
CA PRO A 703 -23.90 17.47 21.98
C PRO A 703 -23.03 18.71 21.79
N ILE A 704 -21.81 18.49 21.29
CA ILE A 704 -20.87 19.55 20.91
C ILE A 704 -21.07 19.85 19.42
N ALA A 705 -21.86 20.90 19.12
CA ALA A 705 -22.11 21.31 17.74
C ALA A 705 -21.01 22.28 17.27
N GLU A 706 -20.33 21.98 16.16
CA GLU A 706 -19.39 22.87 15.48
C GLU A 706 -20.01 23.29 14.15
N ILE A 707 -20.23 24.59 13.94
CA ILE A 707 -20.83 25.13 12.71
C ILE A 707 -19.72 25.74 11.86
N MET A 708 -19.51 25.21 10.67
CA MET A 708 -18.44 25.61 9.77
C MET A 708 -18.99 26.38 8.58
N VAL A 709 -18.52 27.63 8.42
CA VAL A 709 -18.90 28.49 7.29
C VAL A 709 -17.89 28.28 6.14
N PRO A 710 -18.34 27.80 4.96
CA PRO A 710 -17.44 27.56 3.83
C PRO A 710 -17.11 28.84 3.06
N LEU A 711 -15.99 28.83 2.33
CA LEU A 711 -15.58 29.81 1.33
C LEU A 711 -15.37 31.24 1.86
N VAL A 712 -15.13 31.40 3.14
CA VAL A 712 -14.86 32.72 3.75
C VAL A 712 -13.54 33.28 3.21
N SER A 713 -13.57 34.51 2.76
CA SER A 713 -12.41 35.27 2.27
C SER A 713 -12.06 36.47 3.13
N ALA A 714 -13.00 36.96 3.94
CA ALA A 714 -12.85 38.14 4.78
C ALA A 714 -13.57 37.95 6.11
N ARG A 715 -13.02 38.56 7.19
CA ARG A 715 -13.62 38.52 8.52
C ARG A 715 -15.08 39.00 8.53
N ALA A 716 -15.41 40.09 7.80
CA ALA A 716 -16.73 40.66 7.76
C ALA A 716 -17.81 39.66 7.26
N GLU A 717 -17.43 38.77 6.34
CA GLU A 717 -18.33 37.70 5.87
C GLU A 717 -18.70 36.75 7.01
N LEU A 718 -17.68 36.32 7.78
CA LEU A 718 -17.88 35.41 8.92
C LEU A 718 -18.66 36.11 10.05
N ASP A 719 -18.33 37.38 10.38
CA ASP A 719 -19.03 38.16 11.40
C ASP A 719 -20.55 38.29 11.08
N ALA A 720 -20.88 38.51 9.79
CA ALA A 720 -22.27 38.65 9.36
C ALA A 720 -23.07 37.33 9.49
N VAL A 721 -22.48 36.21 9.09
CA VAL A 721 -23.12 34.88 9.20
C VAL A 721 -23.20 34.45 10.67
N ARG A 722 -22.11 34.64 11.44
CA ARG A 722 -22.08 34.34 12.88
C ARG A 722 -23.17 35.07 13.65
N LYS A 723 -23.39 36.36 13.40
CA LYS A 723 -24.43 37.14 14.05
C LYS A 723 -25.83 36.51 13.86
N ARG A 724 -26.10 35.93 12.69
CA ARG A 724 -27.36 35.22 12.43
C ARG A 724 -27.43 33.90 13.19
N ILE A 725 -26.36 33.12 13.15
CA ILE A 725 -26.26 31.87 13.90
C ILE A 725 -26.54 32.12 15.39
N ASP A 726 -25.89 33.13 15.97
CA ASP A 726 -26.05 33.49 17.38
C ASP A 726 -27.46 33.94 17.71
N ALA A 727 -28.13 34.68 16.79
CA ALA A 727 -29.53 35.08 16.96
C ALA A 727 -30.46 33.87 16.98
N VAL A 728 -30.32 32.94 16.04
CA VAL A 728 -31.12 31.71 15.98
C VAL A 728 -30.86 30.83 17.22
N ALA A 729 -29.61 30.74 17.70
CA ALA A 729 -29.27 30.02 18.92
C ALA A 729 -30.02 30.60 20.15
N ALA A 730 -30.07 31.93 20.23
CA ALA A 730 -30.81 32.62 21.31
C ALA A 730 -32.33 32.35 21.24
N GLU A 731 -32.92 32.35 20.06
CA GLU A 731 -34.31 32.00 19.84
C GLU A 731 -34.63 30.57 20.29
N VAL A 732 -33.89 29.59 19.79
CA VAL A 732 -34.08 28.16 20.11
C VAL A 732 -33.84 27.90 21.61
N ARG A 733 -32.83 28.54 22.20
CA ARG A 733 -32.62 28.46 23.65
C ARG A 733 -33.83 29.02 24.43
N GLY A 734 -34.40 30.13 24.02
CA GLY A 734 -35.59 30.70 24.59
C GLY A 734 -36.85 29.81 24.47
N GLU A 735 -37.02 29.16 23.31
CA GLU A 735 -38.13 28.28 23.03
C GLU A 735 -38.05 26.93 23.76
N THR A 736 -36.83 26.34 23.84
CA THR A 736 -36.65 24.98 24.40
C THR A 736 -36.23 24.94 25.85
N GLY A 737 -35.74 26.06 26.40
CA GLY A 737 -35.16 26.12 27.77
C GLY A 737 -33.87 25.30 27.93
N GLN A 738 -33.26 24.79 26.84
CA GLN A 738 -32.04 24.00 26.89
C GLN A 738 -30.82 24.88 26.67
N ASP A 739 -29.73 24.60 27.41
CA ASP A 739 -28.46 25.24 27.14
C ASP A 739 -27.79 24.52 25.98
N ILE A 740 -27.42 25.26 24.91
CA ILE A 740 -26.84 24.74 23.70
C ILE A 740 -25.41 25.23 23.63
N THR A 741 -24.45 24.30 23.70
CA THR A 741 -23.04 24.57 23.53
C THR A 741 -22.68 24.41 22.03
N TYR A 742 -22.10 25.45 21.43
CA TYR A 742 -21.67 25.40 20.04
C TYR A 742 -20.43 26.22 19.79
N LEU A 743 -19.75 25.92 18.70
CA LEU A 743 -18.61 26.70 18.16
C LEU A 743 -18.93 27.12 16.73
N VAL A 744 -18.50 28.32 16.36
CA VAL A 744 -18.60 28.82 14.99
C VAL A 744 -17.21 29.02 14.42
N GLY A 745 -16.90 28.30 13.36
CA GLY A 745 -15.62 28.41 12.68
C GLY A 745 -15.76 28.52 11.18
N THR A 746 -14.65 28.44 10.48
CA THR A 746 -14.64 28.57 9.04
C THR A 746 -13.72 27.55 8.37
N MET A 747 -13.99 27.24 7.11
CA MET A 747 -13.07 26.53 6.25
C MET A 747 -12.04 27.50 5.68
N ILE A 748 -10.76 27.18 5.83
CA ILE A 748 -9.66 27.88 5.16
C ILE A 748 -9.36 27.09 3.88
N GLU A 749 -9.91 27.55 2.78
CA GLU A 749 -9.85 26.86 1.49
C GLU A 749 -9.56 27.79 0.31
N LEU A 750 -9.37 29.08 0.59
CA LEU A 750 -8.95 30.08 -0.37
C LEU A 750 -7.58 30.65 0.01
N PRO A 751 -6.65 30.88 -0.93
CA PRO A 751 -5.36 31.50 -0.65
C PRO A 751 -5.50 32.85 0.08
N ARG A 752 -6.52 33.63 -0.27
CA ARG A 752 -6.79 34.89 0.43
C ARG A 752 -7.17 34.69 1.90
N ALA A 753 -7.95 33.63 2.21
CA ALA A 753 -8.31 33.29 3.60
C ALA A 753 -7.06 32.95 4.41
N ALA A 754 -6.17 32.14 3.86
CA ALA A 754 -4.90 31.80 4.47
C ALA A 754 -4.04 33.05 4.75
N LEU A 755 -3.92 33.97 3.80
CA LEU A 755 -3.18 35.22 3.94
C LEU A 755 -3.82 36.14 4.99
N LYS A 756 -5.12 36.08 5.22
CA LYS A 756 -5.89 36.92 6.17
C LYS A 756 -6.29 36.15 7.42
N ALA A 757 -5.70 35.00 7.69
CA ALA A 757 -6.04 34.12 8.79
C ALA A 757 -6.03 34.82 10.16
N GLN A 758 -5.06 35.70 10.44
CA GLN A 758 -4.99 36.46 11.67
C GLN A 758 -6.24 37.33 11.94
N ASP A 759 -6.80 37.92 10.89
CA ASP A 759 -7.98 38.75 11.02
C ASP A 759 -9.25 37.92 11.12
N ILE A 760 -9.35 36.88 10.33
CA ILE A 760 -10.48 35.92 10.33
C ILE A 760 -10.58 35.18 11.69
N ALA A 761 -9.45 34.82 12.29
CA ALA A 761 -9.38 34.13 13.57
C ALA A 761 -10.06 34.90 14.72
N LYS A 762 -10.12 36.22 14.66
CA LYS A 762 -10.82 37.04 15.66
C LYS A 762 -12.34 36.78 15.68
N ALA A 763 -12.90 36.26 14.61
CA ALA A 763 -14.32 35.93 14.48
C ALA A 763 -14.62 34.41 14.51
N ALA A 764 -13.57 33.57 14.48
CA ALA A 764 -13.70 32.13 14.41
C ALA A 764 -13.27 31.43 15.72
N ASP A 765 -13.99 30.40 16.14
CA ASP A 765 -13.59 29.54 17.25
C ASP A 765 -12.66 28.43 16.79
N PHE A 766 -12.72 28.04 15.52
CA PHE A 766 -11.84 27.05 14.91
C PHE A 766 -11.62 27.30 13.41
N PHE A 767 -10.53 26.75 12.88
CA PHE A 767 -10.29 26.65 11.44
C PHE A 767 -10.24 25.16 11.04
N SER A 768 -10.82 24.86 9.89
CA SER A 768 -10.65 23.60 9.19
C SER A 768 -10.08 23.85 7.79
N PHE A 769 -8.92 23.27 7.47
CA PHE A 769 -8.32 23.43 6.16
C PHE A 769 -9.02 22.52 5.14
N GLY A 770 -9.74 23.14 4.19
CA GLY A 770 -10.38 22.50 3.05
C GLY A 770 -9.37 22.30 1.93
N THR A 771 -8.49 21.31 2.07
CA THR A 771 -7.34 21.15 1.20
C THR A 771 -7.68 20.79 -0.24
N ASN A 772 -8.88 20.27 -0.53
CA ASN A 772 -9.30 20.06 -1.92
C ASN A 772 -9.41 21.38 -2.66
N ASP A 773 -10.21 22.32 -2.14
CA ASP A 773 -10.41 23.64 -2.74
C ASP A 773 -9.17 24.52 -2.63
N LEU A 774 -8.42 24.41 -1.53
CA LEU A 774 -7.16 25.15 -1.37
C LEU A 774 -6.13 24.70 -2.41
N THR A 775 -6.02 23.42 -2.71
CA THR A 775 -5.15 22.88 -3.77
C THR A 775 -5.60 23.39 -5.13
N GLN A 776 -6.89 23.27 -5.47
CA GLN A 776 -7.44 23.76 -6.73
C GLN A 776 -7.15 25.25 -6.96
N THR A 777 -7.39 26.06 -5.94
CA THR A 777 -7.22 27.52 -6.05
C THR A 777 -5.77 27.97 -6.02
N THR A 778 -4.88 27.24 -5.36
CA THR A 778 -3.45 27.54 -5.32
C THR A 778 -2.77 27.16 -6.63
N TYR A 779 -3.09 26.00 -7.20
CA TYR A 779 -2.57 25.57 -8.49
C TYR A 779 -3.30 26.22 -9.68
N GLY A 780 -4.52 26.71 -9.50
CA GLY A 780 -5.38 27.14 -10.61
C GLY A 780 -5.85 25.98 -11.49
N ILE A 781 -6.04 24.80 -10.90
CA ILE A 781 -6.41 23.55 -11.60
C ILE A 781 -7.74 23.05 -11.06
N SER A 782 -8.69 22.70 -11.94
CA SER A 782 -9.92 22.00 -11.55
C SER A 782 -9.62 20.53 -11.27
N ARG A 783 -10.06 20.04 -10.12
CA ARG A 783 -9.96 18.61 -9.75
C ARG A 783 -10.66 17.71 -10.77
N ASP A 784 -11.84 18.12 -11.22
CA ASP A 784 -12.67 17.31 -12.11
C ASP A 784 -12.07 17.22 -13.53
N ASP A 785 -11.38 18.28 -14.00
CA ASP A 785 -10.76 18.33 -15.32
C ASP A 785 -9.30 17.85 -15.31
N SER A 786 -8.66 17.71 -14.14
CA SER A 786 -7.23 17.45 -13.99
C SER A 786 -6.80 16.06 -14.45
N ALA A 787 -7.69 15.09 -14.41
CA ALA A 787 -7.41 13.71 -14.83
C ALA A 787 -6.86 13.60 -16.27
N ARG A 788 -7.14 14.59 -17.12
CA ARG A 788 -6.70 14.64 -18.52
C ARG A 788 -5.19 14.86 -18.69
N PHE A 789 -4.51 15.47 -17.71
CA PHE A 789 -3.09 15.83 -17.84
C PHE A 789 -2.23 15.52 -16.61
N ILE A 790 -2.78 15.37 -15.40
CA ILE A 790 -1.99 15.08 -14.18
C ILE A 790 -1.20 13.76 -14.32
N GLY A 791 -1.78 12.74 -14.95
CA GLY A 791 -1.09 11.47 -15.19
C GLY A 791 0.17 11.65 -16.04
N GLU A 792 0.12 12.50 -17.07
CA GLU A 792 1.26 12.82 -17.91
C GLU A 792 2.32 13.65 -17.16
N TYR A 793 1.89 14.62 -16.35
CA TYR A 793 2.77 15.45 -15.52
C TYR A 793 3.56 14.61 -14.51
N THR A 794 2.89 13.65 -13.88
CA THR A 794 3.53 12.72 -12.94
C THR A 794 4.48 11.77 -13.66
N ALA A 795 4.06 11.21 -14.82
CA ALA A 795 4.92 10.33 -15.60
C ALA A 795 6.19 11.01 -16.12
N ARG A 796 6.12 12.31 -16.44
CA ARG A 796 7.27 13.14 -16.83
C ARG A 796 8.09 13.65 -15.65
N GLY A 797 7.64 13.44 -14.41
CA GLY A 797 8.31 13.96 -13.21
C GLY A 797 8.17 15.47 -13.02
N ILE A 798 7.18 16.13 -13.68
CA ILE A 798 6.86 17.56 -13.48
C ILE A 798 6.24 17.76 -12.10
N PHE A 799 5.26 16.92 -11.76
CA PHE A 799 4.78 16.78 -10.39
C PHE A 799 5.35 15.48 -9.80
N PRO A 800 5.83 15.51 -8.54
CA PRO A 800 6.34 14.29 -7.88
C PRO A 800 5.22 13.29 -7.62
N HIS A 801 3.98 13.75 -7.44
CA HIS A 801 2.77 12.98 -7.20
C HIS A 801 1.53 13.82 -7.59
N ASP A 802 0.36 13.17 -7.58
CA ASP A 802 -0.91 13.86 -7.76
C ASP A 802 -1.21 14.74 -6.53
N PRO A 803 -1.32 16.08 -6.67
CA PRO A 803 -1.52 16.99 -5.55
C PRO A 803 -2.90 16.90 -4.90
N PHE A 804 -3.85 16.16 -5.49
CA PHE A 804 -5.16 15.87 -4.89
C PHE A 804 -5.18 14.60 -4.05
N ILE A 805 -4.16 13.73 -4.18
CA ILE A 805 -4.00 12.50 -3.38
C ILE A 805 -3.05 12.74 -2.20
N LYS A 806 -1.92 13.37 -2.45
CA LYS A 806 -0.90 13.69 -1.46
C LYS A 806 -0.66 15.19 -1.43
N LEU A 807 -0.63 15.76 -0.23
CA LEU A 807 -0.48 17.21 -0.06
C LEU A 807 0.83 17.70 -0.66
N ASP A 808 0.73 18.73 -1.48
CA ASP A 808 1.87 19.53 -1.91
C ASP A 808 2.39 20.37 -0.74
N VAL A 809 3.43 19.87 -0.08
CA VAL A 809 3.97 20.48 1.13
C VAL A 809 4.68 21.81 0.80
N ASP A 810 5.31 21.92 -0.36
CA ASP A 810 6.15 23.05 -0.74
C ASP A 810 5.33 24.29 -1.17
N GLY A 811 4.10 24.07 -1.69
CA GLY A 811 3.20 25.14 -2.10
C GLY A 811 2.00 25.29 -1.18
N VAL A 812 1.06 24.34 -1.27
CA VAL A 812 -0.18 24.36 -0.47
C VAL A 812 0.13 24.23 1.02
N GLY A 813 1.11 23.38 1.38
CA GLY A 813 1.54 23.18 2.77
C GLY A 813 2.17 24.45 3.37
N GLU A 814 2.99 25.18 2.61
CA GLU A 814 3.55 26.47 3.06
C GLU A 814 2.41 27.47 3.37
N LEU A 815 1.39 27.51 2.51
CA LEU A 815 0.23 28.38 2.70
C LEU A 815 -0.60 27.99 3.94
N ILE A 816 -0.74 26.68 4.20
CA ILE A 816 -1.40 26.16 5.42
C ILE A 816 -0.59 26.57 6.66
N ASN A 817 0.72 26.34 6.66
CA ASN A 817 1.59 26.70 7.78
C ASN A 817 1.53 28.19 8.09
N PHE A 818 1.56 29.02 7.06
CA PHE A 818 1.38 30.46 7.18
C PHE A 818 0.03 30.83 7.83
N ALA A 819 -1.04 30.13 7.44
CA ALA A 819 -2.36 30.35 8.04
C ALA A 819 -2.46 29.88 9.49
N VAL A 820 -1.78 28.79 9.85
CA VAL A 820 -1.65 28.31 11.23
C VAL A 820 -1.01 29.36 12.13
N ASP A 821 0.17 29.84 11.73
CA ASP A 821 0.93 30.85 12.50
C ASP A 821 0.12 32.14 12.69
N ARG A 822 -0.45 32.66 11.59
CA ARG A 822 -1.26 33.87 11.63
C ARG A 822 -2.58 33.68 12.37
N GLY A 823 -3.22 32.53 12.23
CA GLY A 823 -4.44 32.20 12.96
C GLY A 823 -4.22 32.25 14.46
N ARG A 824 -3.15 31.63 14.95
CA ARG A 824 -2.79 31.66 16.39
C ARG A 824 -2.35 33.03 16.89
N LEU A 825 -1.77 33.87 16.05
CA LEU A 825 -1.54 35.28 16.37
C LEU A 825 -2.85 36.07 16.52
N GLY A 826 -3.88 35.70 15.77
CA GLY A 826 -5.20 36.33 15.88
C GLY A 826 -6.00 35.83 17.11
N ARG A 827 -5.84 34.55 17.45
CA ARG A 827 -6.50 33.85 18.56
C ARG A 827 -5.61 32.72 19.05
N ALA A 828 -5.05 32.84 20.23
CA ALA A 828 -4.05 31.91 20.76
C ALA A 828 -4.60 30.48 21.00
N ASP A 829 -5.88 30.35 21.36
CA ASP A 829 -6.62 29.11 21.61
C ASP A 829 -7.39 28.61 20.38
N LEU A 830 -7.06 29.08 19.18
CA LEU A 830 -7.70 28.67 17.94
C LEU A 830 -7.51 27.20 17.69
N HIS A 831 -8.61 26.48 17.57
CA HIS A 831 -8.61 25.05 17.27
C HIS A 831 -8.42 24.82 15.75
N LEU A 832 -7.45 23.99 15.37
CA LEU A 832 -7.01 23.84 13.99
C LEU A 832 -7.11 22.39 13.51
N GLY A 833 -7.76 22.19 12.38
CA GLY A 833 -7.88 20.87 11.79
C GLY A 833 -7.86 20.87 10.27
N ILE A 834 -7.82 19.68 9.68
CA ILE A 834 -7.90 19.46 8.23
C ILE A 834 -9.08 18.52 7.93
N CYS A 835 -9.81 18.76 6.86
CA CYS A 835 -10.97 17.95 6.46
C CYS A 835 -10.97 17.54 4.98
N GLY A 836 -9.96 17.90 4.20
CA GLY A 836 -9.79 17.44 2.83
C GLY A 836 -9.34 15.98 2.74
N GLU A 837 -9.27 15.44 1.53
CA GLU A 837 -8.84 14.05 1.27
C GLU A 837 -7.47 13.72 1.87
N HIS A 838 -6.59 14.70 1.97
CA HIS A 838 -5.25 14.59 2.56
C HIS A 838 -5.25 14.22 4.04
N GLY A 839 -6.36 14.41 4.76
CA GLY A 839 -6.51 13.99 6.16
C GLY A 839 -6.44 12.47 6.39
N GLY A 840 -6.50 11.67 5.31
CA GLY A 840 -6.35 10.21 5.33
C GLY A 840 -5.00 9.70 4.77
N ASP A 841 -4.11 10.60 4.32
CA ASP A 841 -2.80 10.24 3.77
C ASP A 841 -1.70 10.34 4.85
N PRO A 842 -0.91 9.28 5.11
CA PRO A 842 0.07 9.25 6.18
C PRO A 842 1.14 10.36 6.12
N ASP A 843 1.62 10.70 4.92
CA ASP A 843 2.64 11.75 4.76
C ASP A 843 2.07 13.14 5.02
N SER A 844 0.85 13.38 4.54
CA SER A 844 0.10 14.62 4.81
C SER A 844 -0.22 14.77 6.31
N ILE A 845 -0.56 13.66 6.99
CA ILE A 845 -0.77 13.63 8.45
C ILE A 845 0.52 13.96 9.19
N ALA A 846 1.66 13.45 8.73
CA ALA A 846 2.96 13.76 9.32
C ALA A 846 3.29 15.26 9.21
N PHE A 847 2.97 15.89 8.09
CA PHE A 847 3.08 17.34 7.91
C PHE A 847 2.13 18.09 8.87
N CYS A 848 0.87 17.67 9.00
CA CYS A 848 -0.09 18.27 9.93
C CYS A 848 0.39 18.22 11.39
N GLU A 849 1.02 17.10 11.81
CA GLU A 849 1.64 16.99 13.13
C GLU A 849 2.80 17.97 13.31
N GLN A 850 3.65 18.11 12.28
CA GLN A 850 4.81 19.01 12.30
C GLN A 850 4.41 20.48 12.46
N ILE A 851 3.35 20.93 11.77
CA ILE A 851 2.85 22.30 11.88
C ILE A 851 1.91 22.53 13.07
N GLY A 852 1.66 21.49 13.85
CA GLY A 852 0.93 21.55 15.11
C GLY A 852 -0.59 21.66 14.97
N LEU A 853 -1.23 21.02 13.99
CA LEU A 853 -2.69 20.91 13.96
C LEU A 853 -3.21 20.10 15.16
N ASP A 854 -4.45 20.34 15.56
CA ASP A 854 -5.08 19.69 16.70
C ASP A 854 -5.79 18.39 16.27
N TYR A 855 -6.31 18.33 15.04
CA TYR A 855 -6.96 17.12 14.53
C TYR A 855 -6.82 16.99 13.01
N VAL A 856 -6.95 15.74 12.54
CA VAL A 856 -7.19 15.41 11.13
C VAL A 856 -8.57 14.77 10.99
N SER A 857 -9.22 14.97 9.83
CA SER A 857 -10.50 14.35 9.51
C SER A 857 -10.43 13.68 8.15
N CYS A 858 -10.90 12.44 8.08
CA CYS A 858 -10.80 11.60 6.90
C CYS A 858 -12.08 10.76 6.71
N SER A 859 -12.19 10.02 5.61
CA SER A 859 -13.30 9.06 5.44
C SER A 859 -13.29 8.01 6.56
N PRO A 860 -14.45 7.43 6.95
CA PRO A 860 -14.55 6.48 8.05
C PRO A 860 -13.56 5.32 7.99
N PHE A 861 -13.37 4.73 6.80
CA PHE A 861 -12.41 3.63 6.58
C PHE A 861 -10.94 4.04 6.71
N ARG A 862 -10.62 5.32 6.61
CA ARG A 862 -9.26 5.84 6.83
C ARG A 862 -8.93 6.14 8.29
N VAL A 863 -9.91 6.12 9.19
CA VAL A 863 -9.71 6.44 10.62
C VAL A 863 -8.63 5.56 11.28
N PRO A 864 -8.59 4.23 11.14
CA PRO A 864 -7.52 3.42 11.73
C PRO A 864 -6.14 3.74 11.15
N ILE A 865 -6.07 4.02 9.85
CA ILE A 865 -4.83 4.44 9.16
C ILE A 865 -4.34 5.77 9.74
N ALA A 866 -5.23 6.75 9.85
CA ALA A 866 -4.90 8.06 10.39
C ALA A 866 -4.46 8.00 11.86
N ARG A 867 -5.07 7.14 12.69
CA ARG A 867 -4.66 6.91 14.08
C ARG A 867 -3.23 6.41 14.18
N LEU A 868 -2.85 5.43 13.34
CA LEU A 868 -1.47 4.92 13.29
C LEU A 868 -0.50 5.97 12.72
N ALA A 869 -0.86 6.64 11.64
CA ALA A 869 -0.02 7.66 11.01
C ALA A 869 0.27 8.83 11.97
N ALA A 870 -0.75 9.32 12.68
CA ALA A 870 -0.58 10.36 13.70
C ALA A 870 0.35 9.91 14.84
N ALA A 871 0.20 8.67 15.32
CA ALA A 871 1.09 8.12 16.34
C ALA A 871 2.54 8.02 15.85
N GLN A 872 2.75 7.52 14.63
CA GLN A 872 4.10 7.45 14.04
C GLN A 872 4.72 8.82 13.85
N ALA A 873 3.93 9.82 13.43
CA ALA A 873 4.41 11.19 13.27
C ALA A 873 4.90 11.77 14.62
N THR A 874 4.11 11.61 15.69
CA THR A 874 4.50 12.03 17.04
C THR A 874 5.78 11.32 17.51
N LEU A 875 5.86 9.99 17.36
CA LEU A 875 7.03 9.20 17.77
C LEU A 875 8.30 9.60 16.99
N LYS A 876 8.19 9.81 15.68
CA LYS A 876 9.33 10.25 14.84
C LYS A 876 9.83 11.63 15.26
N ASN A 877 8.94 12.56 15.61
CA ASN A 877 9.31 13.89 16.09
C ASN A 877 10.05 13.81 17.45
N VAL A 878 9.60 12.94 18.38
CA VAL A 878 10.29 12.71 19.66
C VAL A 878 11.68 12.11 19.44
N ILE A 879 11.86 11.21 18.50
CA ILE A 879 13.17 10.63 18.18
C ILE A 879 14.10 11.70 17.59
N LYS A 880 13.62 12.51 16.63
CA LYS A 880 14.42 13.62 16.04
C LYS A 880 14.84 14.67 17.08
N SER A 881 13.99 14.97 18.05
CA SER A 881 14.31 15.96 19.10
C SER A 881 15.34 15.45 20.11
N LYS A 882 15.60 14.15 20.19
CA LYS A 882 16.59 13.51 21.07
C LYS A 882 17.95 13.28 20.41
N GLN A 883 18.00 13.36 19.08
CA GLN A 883 19.23 13.34 18.27
C GLN A 883 19.80 14.76 18.10
#